data_825ddc519664b64339ba6f33237ec650
#
_entry.id   825ddc519664b64339ba6f33237ec650
#
_cell.length_a   1.000
_cell.length_b   1.000
_cell.length_c   1.000
_cell.angle_alpha   90.00
_cell.angle_beta   90.00
_cell.angle_gamma   90.00
#
_symmetry.space_group_name_H-M   'P 1'
#
loop_
_entity.id
_entity.type
_entity.pdbx_description
1 polymer ?
#
loop_
_entity_poly.entity_id
_entity_poly.type
_entity_poly.pdbx_seq_one_letter_code
_entity_poly.pdbx_strand_id
1 'polypeptide(L)'
;MQYLAVVLIPSAAPTNPATAVRPRPRWVWWGLGIAAALVLLLTAASLLLDPWLRRKLEEQVAERSAGRYQLQVEALHTSWWRRSVRLRGVHLRPGPAAKFRGRGATWPRAQLDLRELFITGIGIGALLQHGVLPVQRILLDAPRVRLLALPTDKPAKQSRPLHEQLPFQLEGIRVRSVEVRQLEASYGASAKPLALLRRGDFRAQDVLLSAAGAADTQRIGYAASVEAQLVGVVATVQAHHLALATAAFSSKVGRLTLDSLRAVPSSNGPKGALQVALTLSHVALTGLHTADLQRKQFRADSLRFVRPRLTFRPPDVPPPPLHTLLATYFDRVQLAHVVVQQGAARVTHIRRSPSVTDVQLSGQNLRIDAVGARDASRILYAQAWNLRTGPGKLLLDAPNYRLAYQHLSLATRSGLLQLNEVLLAPTLSPTALNRRKGHQAPHLTVRLPYLRLLGFDYAALANRNALLVRQLEARHPRIKVGGDGRFALNPQASVVTPDAIGRLPFRVDIRQLRITDCNMYFTYLSPQSGRLGSMSLDRLQGTLTNITNDPRRMSARHPAVARVSGWIQNQCYVRATFWLPLRDPRGWHRMEGTFGAAPIAMLNPMTEPCRLVGFKSGQIQRVTLRMQADRRHIEGVMQARYSDLQLSFLAQEGGADHKNLWSKVKSKAVNALAIRDENPRRRGTLKLGYIESRRDLRLSVFSLWRQGLVSGMLNSIGIPKKMAQSFSEKQ
;
A
#
# COMPACT_ATOMS: atom_id res chain seq x y z
N MET A 1 50.74 -11.77 45.25
CA MET A 1 51.98 -11.25 45.82
C MET A 1 51.55 -10.47 47.03
N GLN A 2 51.63 -11.07 48.21
CA GLN A 2 52.80 -11.01 49.14
C GLN A 2 52.98 -9.59 49.72
N TYR A 3 52.97 -9.28 50.98
CA TYR A 3 53.39 -9.95 52.22
C TYR A 3 52.75 -9.20 53.40
N LEU A 4 52.18 -9.79 54.43
CA LEU A 4 52.82 -10.37 55.64
C LEU A 4 53.78 -9.45 56.42
N ALA A 5 53.41 -9.16 57.67
CA ALA A 5 54.11 -9.49 58.91
C ALA A 5 53.55 -8.66 60.08
N VAL A 6 52.87 -9.20 61.04
CA VAL A 6 53.30 -9.94 62.25
C VAL A 6 54.36 -9.21 63.12
N VAL A 7 54.05 -9.15 64.41
CA VAL A 7 54.90 -9.22 65.63
C VAL A 7 54.56 -8.12 66.65
N LEU A 8 54.09 -8.39 67.76
CA LEU A 8 54.33 -9.07 69.04
C LEU A 8 53.97 -8.16 70.23
N ILE A 9 53.32 -8.78 71.16
CA ILE A 9 52.95 -8.32 72.52
C ILE A 9 54.24 -8.18 73.38
N PRO A 10 54.25 -7.36 74.46
CA PRO A 10 53.96 -7.97 75.76
C PRO A 10 53.14 -7.14 76.77
N SER A 11 52.28 -7.88 77.44
CA SER A 11 51.91 -7.95 78.83
C SER A 11 52.47 -6.91 79.85
N ALA A 12 51.53 -6.26 80.47
CA ALA A 12 51.59 -6.05 81.98
C ALA A 12 50.21 -5.50 82.46
N ALA A 13 49.51 -6.25 83.27
CA ALA A 13 48.57 -5.71 84.22
C ALA A 13 49.41 -5.19 85.43
N PRO A 14 48.92 -4.30 86.23
CA PRO A 14 47.74 -4.48 87.04
C PRO A 14 47.02 -3.18 87.51
N THR A 15 45.95 -3.43 88.26
CA THR A 15 45.33 -2.59 89.28
C THR A 15 44.10 -1.75 88.83
N ASN A 16 42.99 -2.27 89.32
CA ASN A 16 41.69 -1.61 89.46
C ASN A 16 41.78 -0.39 90.39
N PRO A 17 41.10 0.69 90.10
CA PRO A 17 40.29 1.34 91.11
C PRO A 17 38.85 1.44 90.68
N ALA A 18 37.97 1.16 91.60
CA ALA A 18 36.53 1.28 91.62
C ALA A 18 36.04 2.55 90.92
N THR A 19 35.40 2.42 89.74
CA THR A 19 34.64 3.50 89.12
C THR A 19 33.24 3.57 89.78
N ALA A 20 33.08 4.64 90.55
CA ALA A 20 31.85 5.05 91.06
C ALA A 20 30.77 5.16 89.96
N VAL A 21 29.70 4.38 90.04
CA VAL A 21 28.50 4.50 89.24
C VAL A 21 27.90 5.88 89.51
N ARG A 22 28.13 6.82 88.52
CA ARG A 22 27.41 8.12 88.53
C ARG A 22 25.91 7.84 88.32
N PRO A 23 25.04 8.30 89.18
CA PRO A 23 23.63 8.17 88.96
C PRO A 23 23.24 8.96 87.67
N ARG A 24 22.71 8.26 86.68
CA ARG A 24 22.18 8.91 85.47
C ARG A 24 21.17 9.99 85.90
N PRO A 25 21.33 11.23 85.38
CA PRO A 25 20.47 12.35 85.83
C PRO A 25 19.00 12.04 85.52
N ARG A 26 18.16 12.22 86.53
CA ARG A 26 16.71 11.98 86.49
C ARG A 26 15.98 12.61 85.34
N TRP A 27 16.51 13.65 84.67
CA TRP A 27 15.97 14.31 83.52
C TRP A 27 15.92 13.41 82.26
N VAL A 28 16.85 12.43 82.09
CA VAL A 28 16.85 11.45 80.98
C VAL A 28 15.62 10.53 81.05
N TRP A 29 15.24 10.15 82.31
CA TRP A 29 14.01 9.33 82.52
C TRP A 29 12.73 10.13 82.26
N TRP A 30 12.72 11.42 82.55
CA TRP A 30 11.62 12.33 82.24
C TRP A 30 11.58 12.57 80.74
N GLY A 31 12.68 12.74 80.07
CA GLY A 31 12.77 12.85 78.60
C GLY A 31 12.26 11.59 77.89
N LEU A 32 12.69 10.38 78.35
CA LEU A 32 12.19 9.11 77.86
C LEU A 32 10.69 8.91 78.12
N GLY A 33 10.20 9.32 79.32
CA GLY A 33 8.81 9.26 79.67
C GLY A 33 7.94 10.18 78.78
N ILE A 34 8.38 11.41 78.55
CA ILE A 34 7.71 12.37 77.69
C ILE A 34 7.73 11.86 76.24
N ALA A 35 8.85 11.32 75.75
CA ALA A 35 8.95 10.74 74.41
C ALA A 35 8.05 9.50 74.27
N ALA A 36 8.03 8.61 75.28
CA ALA A 36 7.10 7.46 75.29
C ALA A 36 5.65 7.87 75.37
N ALA A 37 5.30 8.89 76.20
CA ALA A 37 3.96 9.44 76.24
C ALA A 37 3.55 10.11 74.92
N LEU A 38 4.43 10.81 74.27
CA LEU A 38 4.24 11.44 72.99
C LEU A 38 4.03 10.39 71.86
N VAL A 39 4.80 9.31 71.88
CA VAL A 39 4.63 8.17 70.99
C VAL A 39 3.31 7.45 71.24
N LEU A 40 2.95 7.25 72.51
CA LEU A 40 1.67 6.65 72.90
C LEU A 40 0.49 7.54 72.51
N LEU A 41 0.58 8.84 72.68
CA LEU A 41 -0.44 9.82 72.30
C LEU A 41 -0.57 9.90 70.76
N LEU A 42 0.50 9.86 70.03
CA LEU A 42 0.49 9.81 68.56
C LEU A 42 -0.05 8.48 68.03
N THR A 43 0.25 7.36 68.66
CA THR A 43 -0.31 6.04 68.29
C THR A 43 -1.81 5.96 68.64
N ALA A 44 -2.23 6.46 69.84
CA ALA A 44 -3.60 6.55 70.24
C ALA A 44 -4.37 7.50 69.31
N ALA A 45 -3.78 8.64 68.96
CA ALA A 45 -4.38 9.58 67.99
C ALA A 45 -4.54 8.93 66.60
N SER A 46 -3.59 8.12 66.16
CA SER A 46 -3.73 7.40 64.88
C SER A 46 -4.81 6.33 64.93
N LEU A 47 -4.95 5.61 66.05
CA LEU A 47 -5.99 4.58 66.24
C LEU A 47 -7.42 5.16 66.26
N LEU A 48 -7.62 6.39 66.71
CA LEU A 48 -8.90 7.08 66.69
C LEU A 48 -9.14 7.82 65.34
N LEU A 49 -8.09 8.37 64.76
CA LEU A 49 -8.16 9.16 63.53
C LEU A 49 -8.41 8.27 62.28
N ASP A 50 -7.81 7.10 62.24
CA ASP A 50 -7.92 6.19 61.08
C ASP A 50 -9.38 5.77 60.80
N PRO A 51 -10.20 5.31 61.78
CA PRO A 51 -11.62 4.99 61.56
C PRO A 51 -12.46 6.22 61.20
N TRP A 52 -12.17 7.38 61.83
CA TRP A 52 -12.88 8.62 61.56
C TRP A 52 -12.60 9.12 60.11
N LEU A 53 -11.33 9.16 59.68
CA LEU A 53 -10.96 9.52 58.32
C LEU A 53 -11.58 8.57 57.29
N ARG A 54 -11.59 7.27 57.59
CA ARG A 54 -12.22 6.26 56.72
C ARG A 54 -13.70 6.58 56.52
N ARG A 55 -14.49 6.75 57.60
CA ARG A 55 -15.90 7.08 57.53
C ARG A 55 -16.16 8.40 56.79
N LYS A 56 -15.33 9.42 57.06
CA LYS A 56 -15.45 10.72 56.42
C LYS A 56 -15.16 10.67 54.92
N LEU A 57 -14.19 9.84 54.45
CA LEU A 57 -13.93 9.61 53.05
C LEU A 57 -15.11 8.88 52.37
N GLU A 58 -15.65 7.86 52.99
CA GLU A 58 -16.80 7.12 52.48
C GLU A 58 -18.04 8.02 52.35
N GLU A 59 -18.34 8.86 53.36
CA GLU A 59 -19.42 9.86 53.35
C GLU A 59 -19.20 10.91 52.24
N GLN A 60 -17.99 11.50 52.14
CA GLN A 60 -17.71 12.53 51.16
C GLN A 60 -17.82 12.02 49.71
N VAL A 61 -17.41 10.78 49.43
CA VAL A 61 -17.59 10.19 48.10
C VAL A 61 -19.08 10.02 47.80
N ALA A 62 -19.87 9.55 48.73
CA ALA A 62 -21.32 9.41 48.57
C ALA A 62 -22.00 10.77 48.34
N GLU A 63 -21.69 11.77 49.15
CA GLU A 63 -22.22 13.13 49.02
C GLU A 63 -21.84 13.80 47.72
N ARG A 64 -20.53 13.88 47.39
CA ARG A 64 -20.03 14.52 46.16
C ARG A 64 -20.47 13.82 44.86
N SER A 65 -20.71 12.52 44.94
CA SER A 65 -21.27 11.77 43.81
C SER A 65 -22.80 11.81 43.75
N ALA A 66 -23.47 12.51 44.66
CA ALA A 66 -24.94 12.49 44.83
C ALA A 66 -25.49 11.05 44.92
N GLY A 67 -24.80 10.21 45.69
CA GLY A 67 -25.13 8.79 45.88
C GLY A 67 -24.98 7.92 44.63
N ARG A 68 -24.26 8.42 43.57
CA ARG A 68 -23.94 7.62 42.38
C ARG A 68 -22.89 6.58 42.68
N TYR A 69 -21.98 6.85 43.61
CA TYR A 69 -20.94 5.93 44.03
C TYR A 69 -20.94 5.73 45.54
N GLN A 70 -20.61 4.52 45.93
CA GLN A 70 -20.37 4.12 47.33
C GLN A 70 -18.92 3.64 47.42
N LEU A 71 -18.16 4.27 48.32
CA LEU A 71 -16.79 3.86 48.65
C LEU A 71 -16.81 2.99 49.89
N GLN A 72 -16.08 1.89 49.88
CA GLN A 72 -15.80 1.03 51.03
C GLN A 72 -14.29 0.85 51.11
N VAL A 73 -13.74 1.03 52.30
CA VAL A 73 -12.31 0.86 52.56
C VAL A 73 -12.17 -0.14 53.69
N GLU A 74 -11.45 -1.24 53.49
CA GLU A 74 -11.27 -2.28 54.50
C GLU A 74 -10.40 -1.77 55.65
N ALA A 75 -9.24 -1.16 55.32
CA ALA A 75 -8.32 -0.61 56.32
C ALA A 75 -7.69 0.71 55.82
N LEU A 76 -7.61 1.68 56.72
CA LEU A 76 -6.87 2.93 56.52
C LEU A 76 -5.82 3.03 57.65
N HIS A 77 -4.58 3.30 57.27
CA HIS A 77 -3.47 3.49 58.19
C HIS A 77 -2.75 4.80 57.87
N THR A 78 -2.66 5.71 58.86
CA THR A 78 -1.88 6.94 58.77
C THR A 78 -0.60 6.80 59.59
N SER A 79 0.52 7.29 59.07
CA SER A 79 1.79 7.35 59.77
C SER A 79 2.35 8.77 59.74
N TRP A 80 2.23 9.47 60.86
CA TRP A 80 2.75 10.83 61.03
C TRP A 80 4.28 10.93 60.84
N TRP A 81 5.03 9.95 61.36
CA TRP A 81 6.48 9.89 61.25
C TRP A 81 6.98 9.69 59.84
N ARG A 82 6.27 8.82 59.08
CA ARG A 82 6.57 8.53 57.66
C ARG A 82 5.81 9.46 56.70
N ARG A 83 5.00 10.38 57.22
CA ARG A 83 4.14 11.28 56.42
C ARG A 83 3.43 10.52 55.31
N SER A 84 2.78 9.41 55.69
CA SER A 84 2.20 8.48 54.71
C SER A 84 0.79 8.08 55.11
N VAL A 85 -0.01 7.82 54.06
CA VAL A 85 -1.40 7.29 54.19
C VAL A 85 -1.47 6.04 53.35
N ARG A 86 -1.96 4.95 53.90
CA ARG A 86 -2.15 3.67 53.26
C ARG A 86 -3.60 3.22 53.40
N LEU A 87 -4.26 2.98 52.26
CA LEU A 87 -5.61 2.40 52.20
C LEU A 87 -5.47 1.00 51.59
N ARG A 88 -6.11 0.02 52.22
CA ARG A 88 -6.15 -1.36 51.71
C ARG A 88 -7.61 -1.76 51.48
N GLY A 89 -7.84 -2.61 50.46
CA GLY A 89 -9.17 -3.09 50.13
C GLY A 89 -10.14 -1.96 49.78
N VAL A 90 -9.77 -1.12 48.79
CA VAL A 90 -10.61 0.02 48.38
C VAL A 90 -11.57 -0.46 47.31
N HIS A 91 -12.85 -0.40 47.59
CA HIS A 91 -13.93 -0.80 46.70
C HIS A 91 -14.86 0.39 46.41
N LEU A 92 -14.91 0.78 45.14
CA LEU A 92 -15.86 1.77 44.65
C LEU A 92 -16.95 1.05 43.84
N ARG A 93 -18.16 1.12 44.31
CA ARG A 93 -19.34 0.49 43.69
C ARG A 93 -20.28 1.54 43.12
N PRO A 94 -20.79 1.33 41.89
CA PRO A 94 -21.81 2.21 41.33
C PRO A 94 -23.18 1.94 41.99
N GLY A 95 -23.91 3.00 42.27
CA GLY A 95 -25.30 2.95 42.69
C GLY A 95 -26.25 2.43 41.60
N PRO A 96 -27.56 2.52 41.82
CA PRO A 96 -28.56 2.06 40.84
C PRO A 96 -28.37 2.66 39.46
N ALA A 97 -28.61 1.87 38.39
CA ALA A 97 -28.41 2.29 37.01
C ALA A 97 -29.20 3.56 36.61
N ALA A 98 -30.36 3.77 37.25
CA ALA A 98 -31.20 4.96 37.01
C ALA A 98 -30.46 6.28 37.31
N LYS A 99 -29.56 6.32 38.30
CA LYS A 99 -28.76 7.51 38.65
C LYS A 99 -27.74 7.91 37.59
N PHE A 100 -27.47 7.05 36.59
CA PHE A 100 -26.52 7.26 35.48
C PHE A 100 -27.24 7.49 34.15
N ARG A 101 -28.56 7.60 34.13
CA ARG A 101 -29.38 7.82 32.91
C ARG A 101 -30.09 9.17 33.00
N GLY A 102 -30.49 9.73 31.86
CA GLY A 102 -31.28 10.96 31.76
C GLY A 102 -30.45 12.16 31.30
N ARG A 103 -31.13 13.28 31.03
CA ARG A 103 -30.47 14.56 30.63
C ARG A 103 -29.58 15.04 31.81
N GLY A 104 -28.29 15.29 31.48
CA GLY A 104 -27.28 15.71 32.47
C GLY A 104 -26.51 14.56 33.14
N ALA A 105 -26.63 13.31 32.68
CA ALA A 105 -25.83 12.20 33.17
C ALA A 105 -24.39 12.25 32.59
N THR A 106 -23.51 12.97 33.31
CA THR A 106 -22.11 13.21 32.90
C THR A 106 -21.11 12.22 33.49
N TRP A 107 -21.54 11.37 34.42
CA TRP A 107 -20.69 10.40 35.11
C TRP A 107 -20.72 9.03 34.43
N PRO A 108 -19.56 8.37 34.21
CA PRO A 108 -19.52 6.99 33.76
C PRO A 108 -20.05 6.06 34.86
N ARG A 109 -20.64 4.93 34.48
CA ARG A 109 -20.96 3.87 35.43
C ARG A 109 -19.79 2.91 35.51
N ALA A 110 -18.99 3.00 36.58
CA ALA A 110 -17.76 2.24 36.76
C ALA A 110 -17.70 1.55 38.13
N GLN A 111 -16.95 0.48 38.20
CA GLN A 111 -16.59 -0.23 39.43
C GLN A 111 -15.08 -0.24 39.52
N LEU A 112 -14.53 0.04 40.69
CA LEU A 112 -13.09 -0.02 40.96
C LEU A 112 -12.86 -0.90 42.21
N ASP A 113 -11.96 -1.83 42.09
CA ASP A 113 -11.38 -2.61 43.17
C ASP A 113 -9.88 -2.33 43.20
N LEU A 114 -9.34 -1.89 44.30
CA LEU A 114 -7.95 -1.53 44.46
C LEU A 114 -7.37 -2.24 45.69
N ARG A 115 -6.31 -3.03 45.49
CA ARG A 115 -5.70 -3.74 46.59
C ARG A 115 -5.06 -2.80 47.59
N GLU A 116 -4.29 -1.82 47.13
CA GLU A 116 -3.60 -0.85 47.98
C GLU A 116 -3.45 0.50 47.27
N LEU A 117 -3.77 1.58 48.00
CA LEU A 117 -3.37 2.94 47.67
C LEU A 117 -2.39 3.42 48.73
N PHE A 118 -1.18 3.79 48.32
CA PHE A 118 -0.13 4.22 49.19
C PHE A 118 0.41 5.59 48.82
N ILE A 119 0.26 6.58 49.72
CA ILE A 119 0.71 7.96 49.53
C ILE A 119 1.83 8.23 50.52
N THR A 120 2.97 8.73 50.08
CA THR A 120 4.12 9.00 50.98
C THR A 120 4.68 10.38 50.76
N GLY A 121 5.32 10.91 51.79
CA GLY A 121 6.02 12.18 51.80
C GLY A 121 5.07 13.39 51.66
N ILE A 122 3.96 13.38 52.36
CA ILE A 122 2.98 14.48 52.36
C ILE A 122 3.58 15.63 53.15
N GLY A 123 3.74 16.79 52.52
CA GLY A 123 4.27 18.00 53.15
C GLY A 123 3.20 18.80 53.89
N ILE A 124 2.89 18.39 55.12
CA ILE A 124 1.79 18.96 55.92
C ILE A 124 1.94 20.47 56.12
N GLY A 125 3.18 21.02 56.20
CA GLY A 125 3.42 22.45 56.37
C GLY A 125 2.85 23.32 55.24
N ALA A 126 2.75 22.81 54.02
CA ALA A 126 2.16 23.53 52.91
C ALA A 126 0.63 23.70 53.01
N LEU A 127 -0.05 22.81 53.74
CA LEU A 127 -1.47 22.95 54.03
C LEU A 127 -1.76 24.17 54.91
N LEU A 128 -0.80 24.56 55.76
CA LEU A 128 -0.92 25.73 56.65
C LEU A 128 -0.57 27.04 55.94
N GLN A 129 0.16 26.99 54.84
CA GLN A 129 0.67 28.15 54.10
C GLN A 129 -0.08 28.43 52.77
N HIS A 130 -1.20 27.74 52.50
CA HIS A 130 -2.02 27.88 51.30
C HIS A 130 -1.20 27.71 49.98
N GLY A 131 -0.12 26.94 49.99
CA GLY A 131 0.76 26.76 48.86
C GLY A 131 0.53 25.43 48.07
N VAL A 132 1.51 25.09 47.27
CA VAL A 132 1.56 23.81 46.50
C VAL A 132 1.93 22.67 47.44
N LEU A 133 1.02 21.68 47.62
CA LEU A 133 1.22 20.51 48.49
C LEU A 133 2.24 19.55 47.85
N PRO A 134 3.43 19.37 48.47
CA PRO A 134 4.38 18.36 47.95
C PRO A 134 4.01 16.97 48.44
N VAL A 135 4.05 16.00 47.51
CA VAL A 135 3.88 14.58 47.76
C VAL A 135 5.03 13.84 47.06
N GLN A 136 5.71 12.91 47.74
CA GLN A 136 6.81 12.19 47.14
C GLN A 136 6.32 11.11 46.19
N ARG A 137 5.36 10.28 46.61
CA ARG A 137 4.91 9.15 45.80
C ARG A 137 3.43 8.82 46.07
N ILE A 138 2.72 8.52 44.98
CA ILE A 138 1.38 7.89 45.00
C ILE A 138 1.52 6.56 44.28
N LEU A 139 1.21 5.45 44.95
CA LEU A 139 1.20 4.11 44.38
C LEU A 139 -0.21 3.52 44.44
N LEU A 140 -0.73 3.12 43.30
CA LEU A 140 -1.94 2.32 43.18
C LEU A 140 -1.52 0.90 42.76
N ASP A 141 -1.80 -0.07 43.66
CA ASP A 141 -1.39 -1.46 43.42
C ASP A 141 -2.60 -2.34 43.07
N ALA A 142 -2.50 -3.03 41.95
CA ALA A 142 -3.49 -3.93 41.39
C ALA A 142 -4.90 -3.35 41.27
N PRO A 143 -5.10 -2.14 40.70
CA PRO A 143 -6.43 -1.64 40.45
C PRO A 143 -7.15 -2.47 39.38
N ARG A 144 -8.40 -2.85 39.64
CA ARG A 144 -9.33 -3.49 38.71
C ARG A 144 -10.46 -2.54 38.41
N VAL A 145 -10.50 -2.05 37.16
CA VAL A 145 -11.51 -1.08 36.70
C VAL A 145 -12.49 -1.77 35.77
N ARG A 146 -13.76 -1.78 36.12
CA ARG A 146 -14.84 -2.24 35.23
C ARG A 146 -15.73 -1.05 34.85
N LEU A 147 -15.60 -0.60 33.61
CA LEU A 147 -16.44 0.46 33.07
C LEU A 147 -17.68 -0.17 32.45
N LEU A 148 -18.81 -0.05 33.12
CA LEU A 148 -20.08 -0.70 32.75
C LEU A 148 -20.83 0.09 31.68
N ALA A 149 -20.79 1.42 31.72
CA ALA A 149 -21.38 2.31 30.73
C ALA A 149 -20.67 3.65 30.69
N LEU A 150 -20.58 4.23 29.48
CA LEU A 150 -20.14 5.60 29.29
C LEU A 150 -21.24 6.58 29.61
N PRO A 151 -20.92 7.87 29.89
CA PRO A 151 -21.92 8.92 30.08
C PRO A 151 -22.87 9.01 28.88
N THR A 152 -24.17 9.17 29.14
CA THR A 152 -25.18 9.27 28.07
C THR A 152 -25.13 10.64 27.38
N ASP A 153 -24.86 11.69 28.12
CA ASP A 153 -24.68 13.03 27.60
C ASP A 153 -23.19 13.29 27.35
N LYS A 154 -22.90 13.93 26.22
CA LYS A 154 -21.54 14.45 26.00
C LYS A 154 -21.24 15.40 27.15
N PRO A 155 -20.07 15.28 27.82
CA PRO A 155 -19.70 16.25 28.84
C PRO A 155 -19.85 17.64 28.23
N ALA A 156 -20.52 18.55 29.00
CA ALA A 156 -20.60 19.95 28.58
C ALA A 156 -19.21 20.40 28.16
N LYS A 157 -19.12 21.22 27.14
CA LYS A 157 -17.85 21.62 26.45
C LYS A 157 -16.72 22.09 27.38
N GLN A 158 -16.96 22.15 28.68
CA GLN A 158 -16.00 22.54 29.70
C GLN A 158 -16.24 21.70 30.97
N SER A 159 -15.72 20.48 31.03
CA SER A 159 -15.38 19.91 32.34
C SER A 159 -14.27 20.79 32.91
N ARG A 160 -14.50 21.37 34.11
CA ARG A 160 -13.48 22.17 34.79
C ARG A 160 -12.17 21.38 34.85
N PRO A 161 -11.04 22.00 34.54
CA PRO A 161 -9.73 21.36 34.63
C PRO A 161 -9.52 20.73 36.01
N LEU A 162 -8.74 19.66 36.11
CA LEU A 162 -8.53 18.95 37.38
C LEU A 162 -7.97 19.87 38.49
N HIS A 163 -7.15 20.85 38.18
CA HIS A 163 -6.61 21.80 39.15
C HIS A 163 -7.67 22.75 39.73
N GLU A 164 -8.75 23.07 39.01
CA GLU A 164 -9.87 23.85 39.50
C GLU A 164 -10.81 23.07 40.41
N GLN A 165 -10.64 21.76 40.49
CA GLN A 165 -11.43 20.88 41.38
C GLN A 165 -10.75 20.66 42.72
N LEU A 166 -9.57 21.24 42.95
CA LEU A 166 -8.87 21.20 44.24
C LEU A 166 -9.62 22.03 45.29
N PRO A 167 -9.49 21.68 46.58
CA PRO A 167 -10.00 22.51 47.68
C PRO A 167 -9.42 23.91 47.62
N PHE A 168 -10.21 24.95 47.91
CA PHE A 168 -9.83 26.38 47.87
C PHE A 168 -8.58 26.73 48.69
N GLN A 169 -8.15 25.83 49.58
CA GLN A 169 -6.97 26.02 50.43
C GLN A 169 -5.64 25.63 49.79
N LEU A 170 -5.66 25.13 48.54
CA LEU A 170 -4.43 24.66 47.84
C LEU A 170 -4.31 25.33 46.49
N GLU A 171 -3.15 25.95 46.23
CA GLU A 171 -2.78 26.43 44.91
C GLU A 171 -2.45 25.28 43.93
N GLY A 172 -2.10 24.11 44.48
CA GLY A 172 -1.79 22.94 43.69
C GLY A 172 -1.27 21.76 44.49
N ILE A 173 -1.03 20.67 43.79
CA ILE A 173 -0.38 19.46 44.30
C ILE A 173 0.78 19.10 43.39
N ARG A 174 1.98 18.94 43.98
CA ARG A 174 3.15 18.47 43.24
C ARG A 174 3.53 17.07 43.70
N VAL A 175 3.37 16.09 42.83
CA VAL A 175 3.70 14.69 43.14
C VAL A 175 4.98 14.29 42.33
N ARG A 176 6.05 13.88 43.04
CA ARG A 176 7.29 13.48 42.37
C ARG A 176 7.12 12.22 41.50
N SER A 177 6.36 11.22 42.01
CA SER A 177 6.09 9.99 41.26
C SER A 177 4.68 9.48 41.52
N VAL A 178 3.92 9.25 40.46
CA VAL A 178 2.63 8.52 40.51
C VAL A 178 2.87 7.20 39.76
N GLU A 179 2.59 6.08 40.47
CA GLU A 179 2.75 4.74 39.93
C GLU A 179 1.45 3.97 40.00
N VAL A 180 1.04 3.34 38.91
CA VAL A 180 -0.04 2.38 38.83
C VAL A 180 0.54 1.06 38.38
N ARG A 181 0.41 0.03 39.19
CA ARG A 181 0.97 -1.29 38.93
C ARG A 181 -0.16 -2.30 38.74
N GLN A 182 0.00 -3.20 37.77
CA GLN A 182 -0.91 -4.32 37.51
C GLN A 182 -2.37 -3.88 37.34
N LEU A 183 -2.61 -2.75 36.62
CA LEU A 183 -3.97 -2.33 36.28
C LEU A 183 -4.64 -3.37 35.39
N GLU A 184 -5.80 -3.86 35.79
CA GLU A 184 -6.74 -4.60 34.95
C GLU A 184 -7.91 -3.68 34.61
N ALA A 185 -8.31 -3.61 33.33
CA ALA A 185 -9.45 -2.78 32.94
C ALA A 185 -10.36 -3.51 31.93
N SER A 186 -11.66 -3.32 32.06
CA SER A 186 -12.64 -3.85 31.12
C SER A 186 -13.74 -2.84 30.85
N TYR A 187 -14.30 -2.89 29.63
CA TYR A 187 -15.41 -2.06 29.20
C TYR A 187 -16.55 -2.91 28.65
N GLY A 188 -17.75 -2.68 29.15
CA GLY A 188 -18.97 -3.34 28.74
C GLY A 188 -19.67 -4.04 29.91
N ALA A 189 -21.00 -4.03 29.91
CA ALA A 189 -21.81 -4.60 30.94
C ALA A 189 -22.05 -6.12 30.84
N SER A 190 -21.69 -6.74 29.67
CA SER A 190 -21.91 -8.15 29.40
C SER A 190 -20.75 -9.04 29.89
N ALA A 191 -20.97 -10.35 29.94
CA ALA A 191 -19.95 -11.34 30.26
C ALA A 191 -18.76 -11.32 29.29
N LYS A 192 -18.99 -10.86 28.04
CA LYS A 192 -17.92 -10.60 27.05
C LYS A 192 -17.73 -9.09 26.94
N PRO A 193 -16.69 -8.51 27.53
CA PRO A 193 -16.44 -7.06 27.46
C PRO A 193 -16.11 -6.63 26.03
N LEU A 194 -16.51 -5.41 25.67
CA LEU A 194 -16.16 -4.78 24.39
C LEU A 194 -14.67 -4.42 24.30
N ALA A 195 -14.05 -4.15 25.45
CA ALA A 195 -12.61 -3.95 25.56
C ALA A 195 -12.10 -4.54 26.89
N LEU A 196 -10.89 -5.06 26.84
CA LEU A 196 -10.19 -5.67 27.97
C LEU A 196 -8.70 -5.30 27.91
N LEU A 197 -8.16 -4.86 29.03
CA LEU A 197 -6.73 -4.76 29.31
C LEU A 197 -6.40 -5.76 30.42
N ARG A 198 -5.53 -6.72 30.13
CA ARG A 198 -5.14 -7.75 31.10
C ARG A 198 -4.18 -7.23 32.16
N ARG A 199 -3.24 -6.39 31.74
CA ARG A 199 -2.29 -5.75 32.64
C ARG A 199 -1.80 -4.43 32.08
N GLY A 200 -1.76 -3.40 32.94
CA GLY A 200 -1.17 -2.10 32.63
C GLY A 200 -0.30 -1.63 33.78
N ASP A 201 0.89 -1.11 33.47
CA ASP A 201 1.77 -0.46 34.42
C ASP A 201 2.00 0.98 33.91
N PHE A 202 1.79 1.98 34.77
CA PHE A 202 1.93 3.40 34.42
C PHE A 202 2.82 4.08 35.45
N ARG A 203 3.67 4.99 34.97
CA ARG A 203 4.48 5.85 35.81
C ARG A 203 4.46 7.28 35.28
N ALA A 204 4.06 8.24 36.12
CA ALA A 204 4.16 9.65 35.82
C ALA A 204 5.13 10.31 36.80
N GLN A 205 6.03 11.15 36.30
CA GLN A 205 7.04 11.84 37.12
C GLN A 205 6.78 13.34 37.12
N ASP A 206 7.04 13.95 38.27
CA ASP A 206 6.86 15.40 38.54
C ASP A 206 5.49 15.91 38.05
N VAL A 207 4.42 15.35 38.63
CA VAL A 207 3.04 15.75 38.33
C VAL A 207 2.75 17.03 39.08
N LEU A 208 2.49 18.13 38.38
CA LEU A 208 2.14 19.44 38.94
C LEU A 208 0.67 19.76 38.65
N LEU A 209 -0.20 19.36 39.54
CA LEU A 209 -1.63 19.64 39.43
C LEU A 209 -1.92 21.05 39.97
N SER A 210 -1.76 22.07 39.11
CA SER A 210 -1.98 23.49 39.35
C SER A 210 -2.29 24.20 38.04
N ALA A 211 -2.72 25.47 38.10
CA ALA A 211 -2.91 26.31 36.93
C ALA A 211 -1.60 26.44 36.10
N ALA A 212 -0.44 26.62 36.79
CA ALA A 212 0.86 26.65 36.16
C ALA A 212 1.20 25.31 35.44
N GLY A 213 0.88 24.17 36.08
CA GLY A 213 1.10 22.86 35.48
C GLY A 213 0.19 22.58 34.29
N ALA A 214 -1.03 23.17 34.26
CA ALA A 214 -1.92 23.09 33.10
C ALA A 214 -1.45 23.94 31.92
N ALA A 215 -0.84 25.11 32.20
CA ALA A 215 -0.33 26.04 31.20
C ALA A 215 1.02 25.60 30.60
N ASP A 216 1.78 24.73 31.30
CA ASP A 216 3.08 24.24 30.86
C ASP A 216 2.92 23.25 29.69
N THR A 217 3.23 23.71 28.50
CA THR A 217 3.15 22.91 27.25
C THR A 217 4.15 21.76 27.19
N GLN A 218 5.18 21.74 28.05
CA GLN A 218 6.14 20.65 28.14
C GLN A 218 5.60 19.45 28.92
N ARG A 219 4.49 19.61 29.64
CA ARG A 219 3.85 18.55 30.42
C ARG A 219 2.78 17.80 29.65
N ILE A 220 2.64 16.51 29.94
CA ILE A 220 1.54 15.69 29.44
C ILE A 220 0.57 15.45 30.59
N GLY A 221 -0.62 16.05 30.52
CA GLY A 221 -1.62 15.89 31.55
C GLY A 221 -1.07 16.20 32.95
N TYR A 222 -0.41 17.34 33.12
CA TYR A 222 0.28 17.81 34.35
C TYR A 222 1.62 17.12 34.65
N ALA A 223 1.99 16.00 34.00
CA ALA A 223 3.23 15.27 34.28
C ALA A 223 4.39 15.73 33.38
N ALA A 224 5.60 15.87 33.95
CA ALA A 224 6.80 16.15 33.17
C ALA A 224 7.18 14.95 32.28
N SER A 225 6.95 13.72 32.75
CA SER A 225 7.08 12.54 31.90
C SER A 225 6.06 11.46 32.27
N VAL A 226 5.67 10.68 31.27
CA VAL A 226 4.73 9.56 31.40
C VAL A 226 5.34 8.34 30.70
N GLU A 227 5.35 7.22 31.42
CA GLU A 227 5.69 5.89 30.90
C GLU A 227 4.49 4.96 31.08
N ALA A 228 4.22 4.13 30.09
CA ALA A 228 3.14 3.16 30.15
C ALA A 228 3.57 1.85 29.51
N GLN A 229 3.21 0.72 30.13
CA GLN A 229 3.35 -0.62 29.58
C GLN A 229 2.01 -1.33 29.67
N LEU A 230 1.50 -1.83 28.56
CA LEU A 230 0.23 -2.53 28.46
C LEU A 230 0.47 -3.93 27.94
N VAL A 231 -0.22 -4.91 28.50
CA VAL A 231 -0.14 -6.31 28.10
C VAL A 231 -1.53 -6.87 27.90
N GLY A 232 -1.78 -7.49 26.76
CA GLY A 232 -3.02 -8.19 26.49
C GLY A 232 -4.24 -7.27 26.33
N VAL A 233 -4.16 -6.33 25.38
CA VAL A 233 -5.29 -5.47 25.02
C VAL A 233 -6.14 -6.16 23.97
N VAL A 234 -7.44 -6.28 24.24
CA VAL A 234 -8.44 -6.77 23.27
C VAL A 234 -9.57 -5.75 23.22
N ALA A 235 -10.03 -5.40 22.03
CA ALA A 235 -11.15 -4.48 21.87
C ALA A 235 -11.98 -4.82 20.63
N THR A 236 -13.27 -4.56 20.71
CA THR A 236 -14.17 -4.56 19.55
C THR A 236 -14.51 -3.11 19.21
N VAL A 237 -14.00 -2.63 18.07
CA VAL A 237 -14.19 -1.26 17.61
C VAL A 237 -14.90 -1.29 16.26
N GLN A 238 -16.07 -0.66 16.20
CA GLN A 238 -16.94 -0.72 15.02
C GLN A 238 -17.18 -2.19 14.59
N ALA A 239 -16.73 -2.55 13.40
CA ALA A 239 -16.88 -3.88 12.84
C ALA A 239 -15.58 -4.72 12.89
N HIS A 240 -14.65 -4.41 13.81
CA HIS A 240 -13.36 -5.11 13.90
C HIS A 240 -13.04 -5.55 15.33
N HIS A 241 -12.49 -6.75 15.46
CA HIS A 241 -11.86 -7.23 16.67
C HIS A 241 -10.37 -6.92 16.62
N LEU A 242 -9.91 -6.17 17.62
CA LEU A 242 -8.51 -5.79 17.79
C LEU A 242 -7.90 -6.61 18.92
N ALA A 243 -6.70 -7.11 18.73
CA ALA A 243 -5.88 -7.75 19.75
C ALA A 243 -4.45 -7.22 19.66
N LEU A 244 -3.88 -6.83 20.77
CA LEU A 244 -2.52 -6.32 20.90
C LEU A 244 -1.84 -7.03 22.07
N ALA A 245 -0.69 -7.64 21.82
CA ALA A 245 0.01 -8.37 22.86
C ALA A 245 0.66 -7.43 23.87
N THR A 246 1.47 -6.48 23.38
CA THR A 246 2.12 -5.48 24.24
C THR A 246 2.13 -4.11 23.60
N ALA A 247 2.06 -3.06 24.43
CA ALA A 247 2.36 -1.69 24.06
C ALA A 247 3.25 -1.07 25.12
N ALA A 248 4.25 -0.28 24.69
CA ALA A 248 5.09 0.50 25.59
C ALA A 248 5.20 1.93 25.07
N PHE A 249 5.01 2.88 25.97
CA PHE A 249 5.09 4.31 25.68
C PHE A 249 6.01 5.00 26.68
N SER A 250 6.85 5.90 26.19
CA SER A 250 7.66 6.80 27.02
C SER A 250 7.69 8.18 26.39
N SER A 251 7.13 9.14 27.10
CA SER A 251 7.16 10.53 26.66
C SER A 251 8.55 11.16 26.78
N LYS A 252 9.39 10.68 27.71
CA LYS A 252 10.73 11.19 27.92
C LYS A 252 11.63 11.02 26.69
N VAL A 253 11.48 9.88 26.00
CA VAL A 253 12.22 9.57 24.76
C VAL A 253 11.35 9.69 23.50
N GLY A 254 10.09 10.13 23.64
CA GLY A 254 9.15 10.25 22.53
C GLY A 254 8.95 8.94 21.77
N ARG A 255 8.84 7.79 22.47
CA ARG A 255 8.75 6.46 21.83
C ARG A 255 7.46 5.76 22.18
N LEU A 256 6.81 5.20 21.14
CA LEU A 256 5.71 4.24 21.29
C LEU A 256 6.06 2.97 20.51
N THR A 257 5.93 1.82 21.16
CA THR A 257 6.05 0.52 20.51
C THR A 257 4.79 -0.31 20.70
N LEU A 258 4.40 -1.05 19.68
CA LEU A 258 3.29 -2.00 19.70
C LEU A 258 3.78 -3.33 19.14
N ASP A 259 3.53 -4.43 19.85
CA ASP A 259 3.92 -5.75 19.41
C ASP A 259 2.71 -6.65 19.20
N SER A 260 2.74 -7.41 18.10
CA SER A 260 1.72 -8.40 17.76
C SER A 260 0.30 -7.80 17.72
N LEU A 261 0.13 -6.73 16.93
CA LEU A 261 -1.20 -6.16 16.65
C LEU A 261 -1.93 -7.01 15.61
N ARG A 262 -3.15 -7.39 15.93
CA ARG A 262 -4.07 -8.09 15.02
C ARG A 262 -5.42 -7.37 14.99
N ALA A 263 -5.90 -7.06 13.79
CA ALA A 263 -7.25 -6.58 13.55
C ALA A 263 -7.95 -7.55 12.59
N VAL A 264 -9.17 -7.98 12.93
CA VAL A 264 -9.96 -8.91 12.11
C VAL A 264 -11.37 -8.37 11.97
N PRO A 265 -11.97 -8.38 10.77
CA PRO A 265 -13.36 -7.97 10.60
C PRO A 265 -14.30 -8.84 11.43
N SER A 266 -15.29 -8.24 12.02
CA SER A 266 -16.39 -8.96 12.70
C SER A 266 -17.36 -9.52 11.64
N SER A 267 -17.88 -10.72 11.88
CA SER A 267 -18.92 -11.33 11.03
C SER A 267 -20.20 -10.48 10.92
N ASN A 268 -20.48 -9.64 11.91
CA ASN A 268 -21.67 -8.81 11.99
C ASN A 268 -21.48 -7.38 11.48
N GLY A 269 -20.42 -7.11 10.73
CA GLY A 269 -20.18 -5.79 10.15
C GLY A 269 -21.19 -5.42 9.06
N PRO A 270 -21.46 -4.10 8.82
CA PRO A 270 -22.35 -3.65 7.76
C PRO A 270 -21.92 -4.17 6.41
N LYS A 271 -22.89 -4.61 5.58
CA LYS A 271 -22.61 -4.98 4.18
C LYS A 271 -22.11 -3.76 3.41
N GLY A 272 -21.05 -3.93 2.58
CA GLY A 272 -20.47 -2.84 1.80
C GLY A 272 -19.48 -1.95 2.56
N ALA A 273 -19.27 -2.15 3.86
CA ALA A 273 -18.27 -1.43 4.63
C ALA A 273 -16.84 -1.90 4.33
N LEU A 274 -15.87 -1.02 4.59
CA LEU A 274 -14.45 -1.38 4.56
C LEU A 274 -14.17 -2.52 5.54
N GLN A 275 -13.69 -3.64 5.04
CA GLN A 275 -13.24 -4.77 5.88
C GLN A 275 -11.74 -4.89 5.80
N VAL A 276 -11.08 -4.80 6.95
CA VAL A 276 -9.61 -4.86 7.06
C VAL A 276 -9.20 -5.99 7.99
N ALA A 277 -8.47 -6.96 7.45
CA ALA A 277 -7.71 -7.91 8.26
C ALA A 277 -6.23 -7.48 8.22
N LEU A 278 -5.70 -7.13 9.38
CA LEU A 278 -4.33 -6.61 9.54
C LEU A 278 -3.62 -7.42 10.62
N THR A 279 -2.40 -7.85 10.33
CA THR A 279 -1.46 -8.34 11.34
C THR A 279 -0.15 -7.57 11.22
N LEU A 280 0.37 -7.15 12.36
CA LEU A 280 1.62 -6.40 12.48
C LEU A 280 2.47 -7.07 13.55
N SER A 281 3.70 -7.44 13.23
CA SER A 281 4.59 -8.03 14.24
C SER A 281 5.10 -6.96 15.21
N HIS A 282 5.47 -5.79 14.69
CA HIS A 282 6.00 -4.69 15.49
C HIS A 282 5.72 -3.35 14.80
N VAL A 283 5.34 -2.35 15.62
CA VAL A 283 5.22 -0.94 15.22
C VAL A 283 6.09 -0.13 16.17
N ALA A 284 6.91 0.74 15.63
CA ALA A 284 7.71 1.68 16.41
C ALA A 284 7.50 3.11 15.91
N LEU A 285 7.09 3.97 16.80
CA LEU A 285 7.07 5.43 16.64
C LEU A 285 8.19 6.00 17.47
N THR A 286 9.01 6.88 16.89
CA THR A 286 10.13 7.54 17.57
C THR A 286 10.13 9.03 17.31
N GLY A 287 10.71 9.81 18.24
CA GLY A 287 10.76 11.26 18.12
C GLY A 287 9.39 11.93 18.21
N LEU A 288 8.46 11.37 19.01
CA LEU A 288 7.15 11.98 19.23
C LEU A 288 7.31 13.27 20.04
N HIS A 289 6.91 14.38 19.45
CA HIS A 289 6.86 15.68 20.12
C HIS A 289 5.58 15.79 20.95
N THR A 290 5.68 15.41 22.20
CA THR A 290 4.50 15.30 23.09
C THR A 290 3.87 16.67 23.39
N ALA A 291 4.64 17.76 23.39
CA ALA A 291 4.15 19.13 23.58
C ALA A 291 3.18 19.56 22.46
N ASP A 292 3.34 19.05 21.25
CA ASP A 292 2.48 19.39 20.11
C ASP A 292 1.09 18.72 20.21
N LEU A 293 0.97 17.63 20.98
CA LEU A 293 -0.30 16.89 21.13
C LEU A 293 -1.40 17.74 21.79
N GLN A 294 -1.04 18.62 22.72
CA GLN A 294 -2.00 19.55 23.36
C GLN A 294 -2.62 20.53 22.35
N ARG A 295 -1.89 20.84 21.28
CA ARG A 295 -2.34 21.70 20.18
C ARG A 295 -3.00 20.91 19.03
N LYS A 296 -3.40 19.67 19.28
CA LYS A 296 -3.89 18.74 18.27
C LYS A 296 -2.95 18.57 17.07
N GLN A 297 -1.66 18.71 17.27
CA GLN A 297 -0.65 18.47 16.25
C GLN A 297 0.12 17.19 16.62
N PHE A 298 0.15 16.25 15.70
CA PHE A 298 0.93 15.03 15.83
C PHE A 298 2.22 15.17 15.01
N ARG A 299 3.34 15.23 15.69
CA ARG A 299 4.64 15.33 15.05
C ARG A 299 5.59 14.28 15.60
N ALA A 300 6.22 13.52 14.69
CA ALA A 300 7.19 12.51 15.06
C ALA A 300 8.25 12.34 13.95
N ASP A 301 9.41 11.79 14.34
CA ASP A 301 10.51 11.58 13.40
C ASP A 301 10.30 10.36 12.54
N SER A 302 9.92 9.23 13.13
CA SER A 302 9.78 7.98 12.38
C SER A 302 8.63 7.12 12.87
N LEU A 303 7.89 6.56 11.89
CA LEU A 303 6.89 5.53 12.10
C LEU A 303 7.29 4.29 11.28
N ARG A 304 7.59 3.19 11.96
CA ARG A 304 8.05 1.94 11.35
C ARG A 304 7.05 0.81 11.58
N PHE A 305 6.72 0.09 10.52
CA PHE A 305 5.90 -1.12 10.52
C PHE A 305 6.74 -2.32 10.09
N VAL A 306 6.77 -3.37 10.90
CA VAL A 306 7.52 -4.59 10.61
C VAL A 306 6.55 -5.72 10.32
N ARG A 307 6.74 -6.37 9.17
CA ARG A 307 5.93 -7.49 8.67
C ARG A 307 4.42 -7.24 8.70
N PRO A 308 3.92 -6.09 8.20
CA PRO A 308 2.49 -5.90 8.07
C PRO A 308 1.92 -6.86 7.02
N ARG A 309 0.87 -7.56 7.37
CA ARG A 309 0.07 -8.36 6.45
C ARG A 309 -1.33 -7.77 6.40
N LEU A 310 -1.68 -7.20 5.27
CA LEU A 310 -2.93 -6.51 5.05
C LEU A 310 -3.79 -7.31 4.05
N THR A 311 -4.99 -7.67 4.45
CA THR A 311 -6.03 -8.13 3.54
C THR A 311 -7.21 -7.19 3.69
N PHE A 312 -7.64 -6.56 2.61
CA PHE A 312 -8.75 -5.64 2.69
C PHE A 312 -9.75 -5.84 1.56
N ARG A 313 -10.99 -5.61 1.89
CA ARG A 313 -12.09 -5.46 0.95
C ARG A 313 -12.41 -3.97 0.85
N PRO A 314 -12.30 -3.35 -0.33
CA PRO A 314 -12.68 -1.96 -0.50
C PRO A 314 -14.17 -1.77 -0.17
N PRO A 315 -14.56 -0.63 0.38
CA PRO A 315 -15.97 -0.30 0.56
C PRO A 315 -16.61 0.02 -0.78
N ASP A 316 -17.94 -0.10 -0.85
CA ASP A 316 -18.70 0.22 -2.07
C ASP A 316 -18.71 1.73 -2.37
N VAL A 317 -18.58 2.55 -1.31
CA VAL A 317 -18.43 4.02 -1.41
C VAL A 317 -17.00 4.40 -0.98
N PRO A 318 -16.28 5.21 -1.78
CA PRO A 318 -14.94 5.63 -1.43
C PRO A 318 -14.90 6.31 -0.05
N PRO A 319 -13.97 5.94 0.83
CA PRO A 319 -13.85 6.57 2.15
C PRO A 319 -13.39 8.03 1.97
N PRO A 320 -13.72 8.91 2.95
CA PRO A 320 -13.21 10.27 2.93
C PRO A 320 -11.67 10.29 2.95
N PRO A 321 -11.04 11.37 2.47
CA PRO A 321 -9.58 11.51 2.48
C PRO A 321 -8.98 11.34 3.88
N LEU A 322 -7.75 10.84 3.95
CA LEU A 322 -7.09 10.51 5.22
C LEU A 322 -7.00 11.71 6.18
N HIS A 323 -6.76 12.92 5.67
CA HIS A 323 -6.73 14.12 6.50
C HIS A 323 -8.09 14.43 7.15
N THR A 324 -9.20 14.16 6.47
CA THR A 324 -10.56 14.32 7.02
C THR A 324 -10.84 13.29 8.12
N LEU A 325 -10.38 12.04 7.94
CA LEU A 325 -10.53 11.00 8.97
C LEU A 325 -9.73 11.32 10.23
N LEU A 326 -8.54 11.90 10.08
CA LEU A 326 -7.67 12.25 11.21
C LEU A 326 -8.03 13.59 11.87
N ALA A 327 -8.78 14.47 11.19
CA ALA A 327 -9.17 15.80 11.71
C ALA A 327 -9.96 15.74 13.02
N THR A 328 -10.63 14.63 13.31
CA THR A 328 -11.32 14.41 14.61
C THR A 328 -10.33 14.39 15.77
N TYR A 329 -9.11 13.92 15.55
CA TYR A 329 -8.09 13.74 16.58
C TYR A 329 -6.97 14.77 16.49
N PHE A 330 -6.52 15.08 15.28
CA PHE A 330 -5.39 15.96 15.02
C PHE A 330 -5.67 16.88 13.84
N ASP A 331 -5.40 18.16 13.99
CA ASP A 331 -5.52 19.16 12.93
C ASP A 331 -4.40 18.99 11.88
N ARG A 332 -3.26 18.43 12.33
CA ARG A 332 -2.09 18.16 11.48
C ARG A 332 -1.33 16.94 11.98
N VAL A 333 -0.92 16.08 11.04
CA VAL A 333 0.00 14.97 11.30
C VAL A 333 1.25 15.17 10.44
N GLN A 334 2.43 15.21 11.07
CA GLN A 334 3.72 15.33 10.43
C GLN A 334 4.63 14.17 10.82
N LEU A 335 5.18 13.48 9.82
CA LEU A 335 6.12 12.38 10.01
C LEU A 335 7.32 12.61 9.10
N ALA A 336 8.53 12.74 9.66
CA ALA A 336 9.72 12.88 8.84
C ALA A 336 9.95 11.62 8.00
N HIS A 337 9.74 10.44 8.59
CA HIS A 337 9.91 9.15 7.93
C HIS A 337 8.78 8.17 8.24
N VAL A 338 8.29 7.48 7.22
CA VAL A 338 7.42 6.30 7.37
C VAL A 338 8.10 5.13 6.70
N VAL A 339 8.22 4.00 7.39
CA VAL A 339 8.93 2.82 6.89
C VAL A 339 8.07 1.56 7.06
N VAL A 340 7.92 0.79 6.00
CA VAL A 340 7.33 -0.55 6.01
C VAL A 340 8.42 -1.54 5.62
N GLN A 341 8.58 -2.59 6.42
CA GLN A 341 9.56 -3.65 6.21
C GLN A 341 8.85 -5.01 6.09
N GLN A 342 9.17 -5.77 5.02
CA GLN A 342 8.66 -7.13 4.79
C GLN A 342 7.13 -7.23 4.81
N GLY A 343 6.46 -6.21 4.23
CA GLY A 343 5.01 -6.15 4.16
C GLY A 343 4.41 -7.10 3.12
N ALA A 344 3.12 -7.42 3.28
CA ALA A 344 2.32 -8.10 2.27
C ALA A 344 0.92 -7.50 2.23
N ALA A 345 0.34 -7.39 1.04
CA ALA A 345 -1.00 -6.86 0.85
C ALA A 345 -1.79 -7.70 -0.15
N ARG A 346 -3.09 -7.87 0.13
CA ARG A 346 -4.05 -8.52 -0.76
C ARG A 346 -5.37 -7.76 -0.73
N VAL A 347 -5.94 -7.51 -1.90
CA VAL A 347 -7.28 -6.98 -2.04
C VAL A 347 -8.24 -8.11 -2.40
N THR A 348 -9.37 -8.20 -1.69
CA THR A 348 -10.39 -9.25 -1.90
C THR A 348 -11.68 -8.62 -2.45
N HIS A 349 -12.54 -9.47 -2.99
CA HIS A 349 -13.86 -9.08 -3.52
C HIS A 349 -13.86 -8.06 -4.67
N ILE A 350 -12.73 -7.84 -5.30
CA ILE A 350 -12.67 -7.18 -6.60
C ILE A 350 -12.26 -8.18 -7.66
N ARG A 351 -12.79 -8.02 -8.88
CA ARG A 351 -12.47 -8.93 -9.99
C ARG A 351 -10.98 -9.04 -10.29
N ARG A 352 -10.19 -8.02 -9.97
CA ARG A 352 -8.74 -7.97 -10.24
C ARG A 352 -7.89 -8.68 -9.18
N SER A 353 -8.38 -8.84 -7.95
CA SER A 353 -7.70 -9.54 -6.81
C SER A 353 -6.18 -9.31 -6.72
N PRO A 354 -5.69 -8.06 -6.68
CA PRO A 354 -4.26 -7.80 -6.61
C PRO A 354 -3.65 -8.28 -5.29
N SER A 355 -2.44 -8.81 -5.39
CA SER A 355 -1.65 -9.15 -4.21
C SER A 355 -0.17 -8.88 -4.45
N VAL A 356 0.55 -8.54 -3.38
CA VAL A 356 1.97 -8.24 -3.37
C VAL A 356 2.60 -8.72 -2.07
N THR A 357 3.84 -9.18 -2.15
CA THR A 357 4.61 -9.66 -1.00
C THR A 357 5.96 -8.96 -0.92
N ASP A 358 6.62 -9.09 0.22
CA ASP A 358 7.92 -8.48 0.52
C ASP A 358 7.97 -6.98 0.21
N VAL A 359 6.97 -6.26 0.70
CA VAL A 359 6.86 -4.82 0.51
C VAL A 359 7.83 -4.10 1.44
N GLN A 360 8.74 -3.34 0.86
CA GLN A 360 9.63 -2.40 1.54
C GLN A 360 9.28 -1.00 1.03
N LEU A 361 8.68 -0.20 1.90
CA LEU A 361 8.22 1.15 1.56
C LEU A 361 8.88 2.16 2.50
N SER A 362 9.38 3.25 1.95
CA SER A 362 9.80 4.41 2.74
C SER A 362 9.17 5.69 2.17
N GLY A 363 8.56 6.46 3.06
CA GLY A 363 8.01 7.79 2.78
C GLY A 363 8.80 8.85 3.53
N GLN A 364 9.01 10.01 2.91
CA GLN A 364 9.75 11.13 3.47
C GLN A 364 8.86 12.36 3.58
N ASN A 365 8.95 13.04 4.73
CA ASN A 365 8.28 14.31 5.00
C ASN A 365 6.78 14.27 4.68
N LEU A 366 6.05 13.37 5.38
CA LEU A 366 4.60 13.27 5.28
C LEU A 366 3.95 14.44 6.01
N ARG A 367 2.99 15.08 5.35
CA ARG A 367 2.15 16.13 5.90
C ARG A 367 0.69 15.82 5.60
N ILE A 368 -0.03 15.35 6.61
CA ILE A 368 -1.43 14.95 6.49
C ILE A 368 -2.29 16.05 7.14
N ASP A 369 -2.68 17.01 6.34
CA ASP A 369 -3.65 18.06 6.61
C ASP A 369 -4.29 18.52 5.29
N ALA A 370 -5.23 19.45 5.33
CA ALA A 370 -5.89 19.97 4.14
C ALA A 370 -4.90 20.69 3.18
N VAL A 371 -3.84 21.29 3.71
CA VAL A 371 -2.79 21.94 2.89
C VAL A 371 -1.94 20.88 2.18
N GLY A 372 -1.48 19.85 2.92
CA GLY A 372 -0.72 18.74 2.34
C GLY A 372 -1.51 17.93 1.29
N ALA A 373 -2.84 17.85 1.43
CA ALA A 373 -3.71 17.22 0.45
C ALA A 373 -3.81 17.99 -0.88
N ARG A 374 -3.70 19.34 -0.84
CA ARG A 374 -3.78 20.22 -2.02
C ARG A 374 -2.42 20.49 -2.67
N ASP A 375 -1.34 20.12 -2.01
CA ASP A 375 0.02 20.34 -2.50
C ASP A 375 0.31 19.40 -3.68
N ALA A 376 0.29 19.93 -4.89
CA ALA A 376 0.50 19.18 -6.13
C ALA A 376 1.90 18.55 -6.26
N SER A 377 2.89 18.98 -5.45
CA SER A 377 4.23 18.39 -5.41
C SER A 377 4.29 17.12 -4.56
N ARG A 378 3.29 16.86 -3.70
CA ARG A 378 3.21 15.71 -2.83
C ARG A 378 2.45 14.55 -3.47
N ILE A 379 2.90 13.37 -3.16
CA ILE A 379 2.26 12.12 -3.60
C ILE A 379 1.75 11.43 -2.35
N LEU A 380 0.43 11.26 -2.22
CA LEU A 380 -0.19 10.67 -1.03
C LEU A 380 0.38 11.28 0.26
N TYR A 381 0.37 12.63 0.34
CA TYR A 381 0.86 13.45 1.47
C TYR A 381 2.38 13.47 1.67
N ALA A 382 3.17 12.61 1.04
CA ALA A 382 4.62 12.59 1.18
C ALA A 382 5.34 13.38 0.08
N GLN A 383 6.49 13.92 0.40
CA GLN A 383 7.38 14.57 -0.55
C GLN A 383 8.07 13.57 -1.48
N ALA A 384 8.40 12.40 -0.95
CA ALA A 384 8.99 11.33 -1.73
C ALA A 384 8.61 9.95 -1.17
N TRP A 385 8.48 8.99 -2.10
CA TRP A 385 8.31 7.57 -1.80
C TRP A 385 9.39 6.74 -2.48
N ASN A 386 9.89 5.74 -1.77
CA ASN A 386 10.65 4.63 -2.32
C ASN A 386 9.91 3.34 -2.00
N LEU A 387 9.66 2.53 -3.01
CA LEU A 387 9.00 1.23 -2.87
C LEU A 387 9.84 0.16 -3.55
N ARG A 388 10.05 -0.94 -2.85
CA ARG A 388 10.53 -2.20 -3.42
C ARG A 388 9.59 -3.30 -3.02
N THR A 389 9.29 -4.20 -3.95
CA THR A 389 8.45 -5.37 -3.64
C THR A 389 9.06 -6.62 -4.21
N GLY A 390 8.76 -7.74 -3.59
CA GLY A 390 8.90 -9.05 -4.20
C GLY A 390 7.75 -9.34 -5.18
N PRO A 391 7.35 -10.61 -5.34
CA PRO A 391 6.32 -11.02 -6.29
C PRO A 391 4.98 -10.32 -6.09
N GLY A 392 4.42 -9.86 -7.22
CA GLY A 392 3.07 -9.30 -7.28
C GLY A 392 2.25 -9.91 -8.41
N LYS A 393 0.93 -9.95 -8.23
CA LYS A 393 0.00 -10.46 -9.24
C LYS A 393 -1.34 -9.75 -9.19
N LEU A 394 -2.00 -9.68 -10.35
CA LEU A 394 -3.37 -9.21 -10.48
C LEU A 394 -4.05 -9.85 -11.70
N LEU A 395 -5.38 -9.88 -11.72
CA LEU A 395 -6.17 -10.32 -12.85
C LEU A 395 -6.57 -9.11 -13.70
N LEU A 396 -6.39 -9.23 -15.03
CA LEU A 396 -6.88 -8.27 -16.02
C LEU A 396 -7.99 -8.92 -16.82
N ASP A 397 -9.00 -8.15 -17.22
CA ASP A 397 -10.18 -8.69 -17.92
C ASP A 397 -10.69 -9.96 -17.20
N ALA A 398 -10.82 -9.85 -15.89
CA ALA A 398 -10.95 -10.98 -14.96
C ALA A 398 -12.11 -11.93 -15.31
N PRO A 399 -11.83 -13.22 -15.30
CA PRO A 399 -10.59 -13.86 -14.88
C PRO A 399 -9.66 -14.23 -16.06
N ASN A 400 -9.78 -13.62 -17.24
CA ASN A 400 -9.21 -14.11 -18.49
C ASN A 400 -7.70 -13.97 -18.59
N TYR A 401 -7.11 -12.95 -17.95
CA TYR A 401 -5.66 -12.71 -17.98
C TYR A 401 -5.09 -12.53 -16.58
N ARG A 402 -3.88 -13.01 -16.38
CA ARG A 402 -3.07 -12.81 -15.17
C ARG A 402 -1.83 -11.99 -15.53
N LEU A 403 -1.65 -10.89 -14.84
CA LEU A 403 -0.39 -10.14 -14.80
C LEU A 403 0.34 -10.51 -13.52
N ALA A 404 1.62 -10.88 -13.64
CA ALA A 404 2.51 -11.14 -12.51
C ALA A 404 3.88 -10.49 -12.76
N TYR A 405 4.62 -10.21 -11.71
CA TYR A 405 6.01 -9.76 -11.76
C TYR A 405 6.77 -10.32 -10.55
N GLN A 406 8.10 -10.41 -10.63
CA GLN A 406 8.92 -10.89 -9.52
C GLN A 406 9.43 -9.76 -8.64
N HIS A 407 9.84 -8.65 -9.23
CA HIS A 407 10.34 -7.50 -8.48
C HIS A 407 9.82 -6.19 -9.09
N LEU A 408 9.43 -5.28 -8.22
CA LEU A 408 9.11 -3.90 -8.58
C LEU A 408 9.95 -2.97 -7.72
N SER A 409 10.56 -1.96 -8.32
CA SER A 409 11.16 -0.84 -7.60
C SER A 409 10.67 0.49 -8.15
N LEU A 410 10.41 1.42 -7.26
CA LEU A 410 9.88 2.74 -7.56
C LEU A 410 10.56 3.77 -6.67
N ALA A 411 10.98 4.89 -7.26
CA ALA A 411 11.54 6.01 -6.53
C ALA A 411 10.96 7.32 -7.11
N THR A 412 10.08 7.96 -6.36
CA THR A 412 9.33 9.11 -6.89
C THR A 412 10.20 10.33 -7.11
N ARG A 413 11.23 10.55 -6.26
CA ARG A 413 12.16 11.68 -6.38
C ARG A 413 13.00 11.62 -7.66
N SER A 414 13.46 10.44 -8.04
CA SER A 414 14.25 10.24 -9.27
C SER A 414 13.40 9.97 -10.50
N GLY A 415 12.10 9.80 -10.34
CA GLY A 415 11.20 9.41 -11.45
C GLY A 415 11.53 8.03 -12.00
N LEU A 416 11.98 7.09 -11.16
CA LEU A 416 12.33 5.73 -11.55
C LEU A 416 11.17 4.77 -11.24
N LEU A 417 10.77 3.98 -12.23
CA LEU A 417 10.00 2.74 -12.06
C LEU A 417 10.74 1.61 -12.79
N GLN A 418 10.95 0.48 -12.12
CA GLN A 418 11.52 -0.71 -12.69
C GLN A 418 10.70 -1.94 -12.32
N LEU A 419 10.44 -2.79 -13.29
CA LEU A 419 9.78 -4.08 -13.15
C LEU A 419 10.64 -5.16 -13.75
N ASN A 420 10.79 -6.27 -13.04
CA ASN A 420 11.55 -7.43 -13.51
C ASN A 420 10.63 -8.65 -13.59
N GLU A 421 10.89 -9.50 -14.62
CA GLU A 421 10.16 -10.73 -14.89
C GLU A 421 8.64 -10.53 -14.94
N VAL A 422 8.20 -9.56 -15.73
CA VAL A 422 6.77 -9.33 -15.97
C VAL A 422 6.24 -10.41 -16.89
N LEU A 423 5.15 -11.05 -16.46
CA LEU A 423 4.41 -12.05 -17.22
C LEU A 423 2.95 -11.64 -17.31
N LEU A 424 2.49 -11.33 -18.51
CA LEU A 424 1.07 -11.29 -18.85
C LEU A 424 0.73 -12.59 -19.58
N ALA A 425 -0.19 -13.37 -19.05
CA ALA A 425 -0.60 -14.62 -19.65
C ALA A 425 -2.10 -14.85 -19.52
N PRO A 426 -2.76 -15.46 -20.53
CA PRO A 426 -4.14 -15.90 -20.40
C PRO A 426 -4.24 -17.03 -19.37
N THR A 427 -5.38 -17.12 -18.71
CA THR A 427 -5.68 -18.16 -17.71
C THR A 427 -6.34 -19.39 -18.33
N LEU A 428 -6.80 -19.26 -19.56
CA LEU A 428 -7.51 -20.27 -20.34
C LEU A 428 -6.71 -20.65 -21.58
N SER A 429 -6.93 -21.85 -22.12
CA SER A 429 -6.43 -22.24 -23.45
C SER A 429 -7.07 -21.36 -24.56
N PRO A 430 -6.46 -21.28 -25.77
CA PRO A 430 -7.00 -20.47 -26.88
C PRO A 430 -8.48 -20.77 -27.16
N THR A 431 -8.84 -22.04 -27.31
CA THR A 431 -10.23 -22.45 -27.59
C THR A 431 -11.17 -22.13 -26.43
N ALA A 432 -10.76 -22.36 -25.18
CA ALA A 432 -11.58 -22.05 -24.02
C ALA A 432 -11.80 -20.55 -23.85
N LEU A 433 -10.78 -19.73 -24.14
CA LEU A 433 -10.89 -18.27 -24.10
C LEU A 433 -11.90 -17.76 -25.16
N ASN A 434 -11.78 -18.25 -26.40
CA ASN A 434 -12.69 -17.87 -27.49
C ASN A 434 -14.14 -18.32 -27.22
N ARG A 435 -14.34 -19.55 -26.72
CA ARG A 435 -15.65 -20.04 -26.32
C ARG A 435 -16.27 -19.17 -25.22
N ARG A 436 -15.49 -18.79 -24.23
CA ARG A 436 -15.95 -17.90 -23.14
C ARG A 436 -16.30 -16.49 -23.62
N LYS A 437 -15.53 -15.96 -24.59
CA LYS A 437 -15.77 -14.64 -25.19
C LYS A 437 -16.90 -14.65 -26.23
N GLY A 438 -17.24 -15.80 -26.80
CA GLY A 438 -18.22 -15.95 -27.89
C GLY A 438 -17.66 -15.50 -29.25
N HIS A 439 -16.41 -15.13 -29.37
CA HIS A 439 -15.77 -14.62 -30.58
C HIS A 439 -14.25 -14.85 -30.56
N GLN A 440 -13.58 -14.62 -31.67
CA GLN A 440 -12.12 -14.62 -31.72
C GLN A 440 -11.53 -13.61 -30.72
N ALA A 441 -10.70 -14.10 -29.81
CA ALA A 441 -9.95 -13.29 -28.87
C ALA A 441 -8.46 -13.63 -29.00
N PRO A 442 -7.57 -12.64 -29.07
CA PRO A 442 -6.13 -12.91 -29.17
C PRO A 442 -5.65 -13.59 -27.88
N HIS A 443 -4.99 -14.74 -28.05
CA HIS A 443 -4.34 -15.44 -26.93
C HIS A 443 -2.94 -14.88 -26.78
N LEU A 444 -2.84 -13.80 -25.96
CA LEU A 444 -1.61 -13.00 -25.82
C LEU A 444 -0.82 -13.42 -24.59
N THR A 445 0.42 -13.86 -24.78
CA THR A 445 1.40 -14.03 -23.70
C THR A 445 2.56 -13.06 -23.90
N VAL A 446 2.85 -12.24 -22.88
CA VAL A 446 4.00 -11.31 -22.88
C VAL A 446 4.89 -11.65 -21.69
N ARG A 447 6.14 -12.00 -21.97
CA ARG A 447 7.21 -12.07 -20.97
C ARG A 447 8.15 -10.90 -21.19
N LEU A 448 8.37 -10.14 -20.14
CA LEU A 448 9.21 -8.96 -20.18
C LEU A 448 10.20 -9.02 -19.02
N PRO A 449 11.41 -9.54 -19.24
CA PRO A 449 12.42 -9.70 -18.20
C PRO A 449 12.79 -8.38 -17.54
N TYR A 450 12.80 -7.29 -18.32
CA TYR A 450 13.19 -5.99 -17.82
C TYR A 450 12.35 -4.87 -18.45
N LEU A 451 11.68 -4.09 -17.59
CA LEU A 451 10.95 -2.88 -17.94
C LEU A 451 11.41 -1.74 -17.03
N ARG A 452 11.80 -0.61 -17.62
CA ARG A 452 12.25 0.56 -16.88
C ARG A 452 11.63 1.83 -17.42
N LEU A 453 11.12 2.67 -16.53
CA LEU A 453 10.66 4.02 -16.82
C LEU A 453 11.59 5.01 -16.13
N LEU A 454 12.07 5.99 -16.88
CA LEU A 454 12.94 7.06 -16.40
C LEU A 454 12.25 8.41 -16.59
N GLY A 455 12.39 9.28 -15.61
CA GLY A 455 11.74 10.59 -15.60
C GLY A 455 10.22 10.46 -15.60
N PHE A 456 9.70 9.49 -14.83
CA PHE A 456 8.29 9.31 -14.60
C PHE A 456 7.79 10.34 -13.57
N ASP A 457 6.86 11.20 -13.98
CA ASP A 457 6.25 12.21 -13.10
C ASP A 457 5.10 11.59 -12.31
N TYR A 458 5.41 11.07 -11.14
CA TYR A 458 4.42 10.46 -10.24
C TYR A 458 3.40 11.47 -9.70
N ALA A 459 3.81 12.73 -9.50
CA ALA A 459 2.91 13.78 -9.03
C ALA A 459 1.89 14.15 -10.11
N ALA A 460 2.31 14.19 -11.38
CA ALA A 460 1.39 14.34 -12.50
C ALA A 460 0.37 13.20 -12.59
N LEU A 461 0.82 11.95 -12.37
CA LEU A 461 -0.10 10.80 -12.35
C LEU A 461 -1.08 10.88 -11.19
N ALA A 462 -0.60 11.14 -9.97
CA ALA A 462 -1.42 11.12 -8.77
C ALA A 462 -2.42 12.30 -8.70
N ASN A 463 -1.98 13.51 -9.10
CA ASN A 463 -2.73 14.76 -8.85
C ASN A 463 -3.39 15.34 -10.10
N ARG A 464 -2.95 14.96 -11.30
CA ARG A 464 -3.41 15.53 -12.57
C ARG A 464 -3.90 14.50 -13.58
N ASN A 465 -3.95 13.22 -13.18
CA ASN A 465 -4.31 12.09 -14.05
C ASN A 465 -3.55 12.11 -15.39
N ALA A 466 -2.22 12.35 -15.34
CA ALA A 466 -1.36 12.47 -16.49
C ALA A 466 -0.18 11.50 -16.40
N LEU A 467 0.02 10.68 -17.46
CA LEU A 467 1.15 9.76 -17.59
C LEU A 467 2.29 10.47 -18.35
N LEU A 468 3.23 11.03 -17.63
CA LEU A 468 4.38 11.73 -18.19
C LEU A 468 5.65 10.93 -17.93
N VAL A 469 6.33 10.50 -19.00
CA VAL A 469 7.53 9.66 -18.93
C VAL A 469 8.57 10.17 -19.91
N ARG A 470 9.81 10.36 -19.47
CA ARG A 470 10.89 10.74 -20.38
C ARG A 470 11.33 9.57 -21.25
N GLN A 471 11.58 8.42 -20.66
CA GLN A 471 12.03 7.23 -21.38
C GLN A 471 11.42 5.96 -20.78
N LEU A 472 10.90 5.11 -21.65
CA LEU A 472 10.47 3.76 -21.36
C LEU A 472 11.41 2.80 -22.06
N GLU A 473 11.98 1.84 -21.34
CA GLU A 473 12.92 0.84 -21.86
C GLU A 473 12.41 -0.57 -21.57
N ALA A 474 12.31 -1.39 -22.61
CA ALA A 474 11.97 -2.79 -22.55
C ALA A 474 13.08 -3.64 -23.17
N ARG A 475 13.65 -4.57 -22.39
CA ARG A 475 14.72 -5.45 -22.86
C ARG A 475 14.27 -6.89 -22.91
N HIS A 476 14.65 -7.58 -24.00
CA HIS A 476 14.38 -8.99 -24.27
C HIS A 476 12.90 -9.41 -24.14
N PRO A 477 11.92 -8.58 -24.61
CA PRO A 477 10.52 -8.99 -24.56
C PRO A 477 10.31 -10.23 -25.43
N ARG A 478 9.47 -11.13 -24.91
CA ARG A 478 8.99 -12.31 -25.65
C ARG A 478 7.48 -12.24 -25.72
N ILE A 479 6.93 -12.08 -26.92
CA ILE A 479 5.51 -11.90 -27.16
C ILE A 479 5.01 -13.07 -28.00
N LYS A 480 4.02 -13.80 -27.50
CA LYS A 480 3.31 -14.83 -28.25
C LYS A 480 1.87 -14.41 -28.47
N VAL A 481 1.42 -14.44 -29.70
CA VAL A 481 0.05 -14.11 -30.11
C VAL A 481 -0.55 -15.30 -30.82
N GLY A 482 -1.58 -15.90 -30.25
CA GLY A 482 -2.33 -16.98 -30.88
C GLY A 482 -3.70 -16.49 -31.35
N GLY A 483 -4.13 -16.93 -32.51
CA GLY A 483 -5.47 -16.74 -33.06
C GLY A 483 -6.12 -18.07 -33.40
N ASP A 484 -7.44 -18.15 -33.30
CA ASP A 484 -8.22 -19.32 -33.71
C ASP A 484 -9.32 -18.87 -34.68
N GLY A 485 -9.09 -19.13 -35.96
CA GLY A 485 -9.96 -18.71 -37.06
C GLY A 485 -11.31 -19.44 -37.12
N ARG A 486 -11.51 -20.50 -36.35
CA ARG A 486 -12.77 -21.27 -36.33
C ARG A 486 -13.91 -20.53 -35.63
N PHE A 487 -13.59 -19.46 -34.86
CA PHE A 487 -14.60 -18.62 -34.21
C PHE A 487 -14.88 -17.36 -35.05
N ALA A 488 -16.10 -16.81 -34.93
CA ALA A 488 -16.46 -15.54 -35.55
C ALA A 488 -15.59 -14.37 -35.04
N LEU A 489 -15.41 -13.37 -35.87
CA LEU A 489 -14.71 -12.14 -35.45
C LEU A 489 -15.51 -11.41 -34.36
N ASN A 490 -14.78 -10.72 -33.46
CA ASN A 490 -15.42 -9.79 -32.53
C ASN A 490 -16.21 -8.73 -33.33
N PRO A 491 -17.50 -8.53 -33.07
CA PRO A 491 -18.31 -7.52 -33.78
C PRO A 491 -17.85 -6.08 -33.48
N GLN A 492 -17.15 -5.86 -32.38
CA GLN A 492 -16.65 -4.54 -32.02
C GLN A 492 -15.39 -4.16 -32.79
N ALA A 493 -15.21 -2.85 -33.02
CA ALA A 493 -13.99 -2.33 -33.61
C ALA A 493 -12.77 -2.60 -32.72
N SER A 494 -11.66 -2.97 -33.36
CA SER A 494 -10.38 -3.19 -32.67
C SER A 494 -9.88 -1.93 -32.00
N VAL A 495 -9.42 -2.07 -30.76
CA VAL A 495 -8.74 -1.00 -30.01
C VAL A 495 -7.27 -0.87 -30.41
N VAL A 496 -6.72 -1.82 -31.16
CA VAL A 496 -5.31 -1.81 -31.61
C VAL A 496 -5.20 -1.00 -32.90
N THR A 497 -5.21 0.32 -32.73
CA THR A 497 -5.14 1.31 -33.82
C THR A 497 -4.13 2.40 -33.48
N PRO A 498 -3.53 3.10 -34.48
CA PRO A 498 -2.58 4.19 -34.21
C PRO A 498 -3.16 5.30 -33.34
N ASP A 499 -4.43 5.64 -33.55
CA ASP A 499 -5.17 6.70 -32.86
C ASP A 499 -5.71 6.28 -31.46
N ALA A 500 -5.48 5.05 -31.02
CA ALA A 500 -5.96 4.58 -29.73
C ALA A 500 -5.44 5.43 -28.55
N ILE A 501 -4.16 5.82 -28.59
CA ILE A 501 -3.55 6.69 -27.58
C ILE A 501 -4.17 8.08 -27.61
N GLY A 502 -4.49 8.61 -28.79
CA GLY A 502 -5.11 9.91 -28.98
C GLY A 502 -6.50 10.02 -28.34
N ARG A 503 -7.18 8.88 -28.15
CA ARG A 503 -8.54 8.80 -27.57
C ARG A 503 -8.59 8.53 -26.07
N LEU A 504 -7.44 8.37 -25.41
CA LEU A 504 -7.40 8.16 -23.96
C LEU A 504 -7.96 9.39 -23.21
N PRO A 505 -8.78 9.19 -22.16
CA PRO A 505 -9.41 10.28 -21.41
C PRO A 505 -8.44 11.01 -20.46
N PHE A 506 -7.17 10.61 -20.43
CA PHE A 506 -6.13 11.21 -19.63
C PHE A 506 -4.91 11.55 -20.49
N ARG A 507 -4.10 12.48 -20.03
CA ARG A 507 -2.92 12.92 -20.76
C ARG A 507 -1.83 11.85 -20.73
N VAL A 508 -1.31 11.52 -21.91
CA VAL A 508 -0.14 10.64 -22.09
C VAL A 508 0.97 11.44 -22.80
N ASP A 509 2.17 11.37 -22.28
CA ASP A 509 3.36 11.95 -22.89
C ASP A 509 4.59 11.09 -22.56
N ILE A 510 4.94 10.20 -23.49
CA ILE A 510 6.16 9.37 -23.42
C ILE A 510 7.09 9.86 -24.51
N ARG A 511 8.20 10.52 -24.12
CA ARG A 511 9.10 11.13 -25.10
C ARG A 511 9.81 10.08 -25.96
N GLN A 512 10.20 8.95 -25.33
CA GLN A 512 10.89 7.87 -26.03
C GLN A 512 10.52 6.51 -25.42
N LEU A 513 10.18 5.57 -26.27
CA LEU A 513 10.16 4.13 -25.99
C LEU A 513 11.32 3.47 -26.71
N ARG A 514 12.11 2.67 -26.00
CA ARG A 514 13.19 1.85 -26.56
C ARG A 514 12.93 0.38 -26.30
N ILE A 515 12.96 -0.42 -27.35
CA ILE A 515 12.82 -1.87 -27.31
C ILE A 515 14.12 -2.48 -27.81
N THR A 516 14.67 -3.44 -27.08
CA THR A 516 15.91 -4.12 -27.43
C THR A 516 15.68 -5.62 -27.38
N ASP A 517 16.07 -6.32 -28.48
CA ASP A 517 16.04 -7.77 -28.63
C ASP A 517 14.66 -8.39 -28.28
N CYS A 518 13.60 -7.88 -28.91
CA CYS A 518 12.26 -8.42 -28.78
C CYS A 518 12.05 -9.58 -29.74
N ASN A 519 11.47 -10.68 -29.24
CA ASN A 519 11.07 -11.83 -30.06
C ASN A 519 9.56 -11.97 -30.02
N MET A 520 8.92 -11.96 -31.20
CA MET A 520 7.49 -12.11 -31.36
C MET A 520 7.18 -13.39 -32.12
N TYR A 521 6.24 -14.17 -31.62
CA TYR A 521 5.80 -15.41 -32.22
C TYR A 521 4.30 -15.40 -32.43
N PHE A 522 3.87 -15.53 -33.69
CA PHE A 522 2.48 -15.52 -34.10
C PHE A 522 2.04 -16.93 -34.48
N THR A 523 0.87 -17.35 -34.02
CA THR A 523 0.23 -18.60 -34.45
C THR A 523 -1.22 -18.33 -34.81
N TYR A 524 -1.69 -19.03 -35.83
CA TYR A 524 -3.08 -18.95 -36.25
C TYR A 524 -3.60 -20.32 -36.66
N LEU A 525 -4.66 -20.77 -36.00
CA LEU A 525 -5.33 -22.00 -36.35
C LEU A 525 -6.30 -21.71 -37.51
N SER A 526 -5.97 -22.24 -38.66
CA SER A 526 -6.72 -21.98 -39.87
C SER A 526 -8.10 -22.67 -39.85
N PRO A 527 -9.18 -21.98 -40.16
CA PRO A 527 -10.51 -22.61 -40.32
C PRO A 527 -10.61 -23.46 -41.61
N GLN A 528 -9.72 -23.20 -42.59
CA GLN A 528 -9.75 -23.90 -43.89
C GLN A 528 -9.04 -25.26 -43.82
N SER A 529 -7.86 -25.32 -43.23
CA SER A 529 -7.08 -26.54 -43.19
C SER A 529 -7.11 -27.28 -41.84
N GLY A 530 -7.64 -26.65 -40.78
CA GLY A 530 -7.53 -27.16 -39.41
C GLY A 530 -6.10 -27.21 -38.85
N ARG A 531 -5.10 -26.70 -39.60
CA ARG A 531 -3.68 -26.73 -39.24
C ARG A 531 -3.24 -25.40 -38.65
N LEU A 532 -2.19 -25.45 -37.85
CA LEU A 532 -1.62 -24.27 -37.19
C LEU A 532 -0.55 -23.64 -38.07
N GLY A 533 -0.78 -22.39 -38.49
CA GLY A 533 0.26 -21.57 -39.12
C GLY A 533 1.09 -20.83 -38.10
N SER A 534 2.38 -20.60 -38.41
CA SER A 534 3.29 -19.87 -37.52
C SER A 534 4.23 -18.91 -38.25
N MET A 535 4.57 -17.81 -37.57
CA MET A 535 5.55 -16.82 -38.05
C MET A 535 6.25 -16.15 -36.89
N SER A 536 7.54 -15.88 -37.00
CA SER A 536 8.28 -15.13 -36.01
C SER A 536 8.82 -13.79 -36.53
N LEU A 537 8.99 -12.85 -35.61
CA LEU A 537 9.80 -11.66 -35.74
C LEU A 537 10.85 -11.71 -34.64
N ASP A 538 12.11 -11.85 -35.04
CA ASP A 538 13.20 -12.18 -34.15
C ASP A 538 14.15 -11.01 -33.99
N ARG A 539 14.76 -10.87 -32.80
CA ARG A 539 15.75 -9.85 -32.48
C ARG A 539 15.32 -8.44 -32.87
N LEU A 540 14.02 -8.15 -32.70
CA LEU A 540 13.43 -6.85 -33.02
C LEU A 540 14.00 -5.77 -32.12
N GLN A 541 14.52 -4.72 -32.71
CA GLN A 541 14.97 -3.50 -32.07
C GLN A 541 14.10 -2.34 -32.54
N GLY A 542 13.75 -1.46 -31.61
CA GLY A 542 12.89 -0.34 -31.99
C GLY A 542 13.03 0.86 -31.08
N THR A 543 12.84 2.02 -31.68
CA THR A 543 12.62 3.27 -30.95
C THR A 543 11.32 3.91 -31.42
N LEU A 544 10.51 4.37 -30.50
CA LEU A 544 9.31 5.14 -30.77
C LEU A 544 9.38 6.46 -30.00
N THR A 545 9.31 7.57 -30.70
CA THR A 545 9.43 8.92 -30.12
C THR A 545 8.12 9.69 -30.24
N ASN A 546 7.93 10.68 -29.37
CA ASN A 546 6.77 11.57 -29.37
C ASN A 546 5.43 10.84 -29.22
N ILE A 547 5.33 9.89 -28.27
CA ILE A 547 4.09 9.18 -27.98
C ILE A 547 3.24 10.08 -27.06
N THR A 548 2.36 10.89 -27.64
CA THR A 548 1.54 11.83 -26.84
C THR A 548 0.15 12.04 -27.44
N ASN A 549 -0.81 12.30 -26.57
CA ASN A 549 -2.14 12.80 -26.96
C ASN A 549 -2.32 14.30 -26.69
N ASP A 550 -1.25 15.02 -26.34
CA ASP A 550 -1.29 16.46 -26.17
C ASP A 550 -1.43 17.17 -27.53
N PRO A 551 -2.52 17.96 -27.78
CA PRO A 551 -2.75 18.65 -29.05
C PRO A 551 -1.65 19.65 -29.39
N ARG A 552 -0.94 20.19 -28.42
CA ARG A 552 0.15 21.14 -28.64
C ARG A 552 1.42 20.49 -29.20
N ARG A 553 1.57 19.16 -29.00
CA ARG A 553 2.78 18.40 -29.36
C ARG A 553 2.55 17.36 -30.44
N MET A 554 1.30 16.92 -30.66
CA MET A 554 0.93 15.90 -31.62
C MET A 554 0.18 16.53 -32.80
N SER A 555 0.75 16.42 -33.99
CA SER A 555 0.15 16.87 -35.24
C SER A 555 0.66 16.05 -36.43
N ALA A 556 0.14 16.28 -37.61
CA ALA A 556 0.66 15.68 -38.84
C ALA A 556 2.11 16.10 -39.14
N ARG A 557 2.52 17.32 -38.73
CA ARG A 557 3.90 17.81 -38.86
C ARG A 557 4.84 17.27 -37.77
N HIS A 558 4.31 16.92 -36.61
CA HIS A 558 5.03 16.38 -35.45
C HIS A 558 4.40 15.05 -35.01
N PRO A 559 4.45 14.00 -35.85
CA PRO A 559 3.87 12.70 -35.53
C PRO A 559 4.72 11.95 -34.50
N ALA A 560 4.19 10.89 -33.92
CA ALA A 560 5.03 9.86 -33.32
C ALA A 560 5.78 9.11 -34.41
N VAL A 561 7.07 8.87 -34.20
CA VAL A 561 7.94 8.19 -35.18
C VAL A 561 8.47 6.91 -34.56
N ALA A 562 8.10 5.77 -35.17
CA ALA A 562 8.66 4.47 -34.84
C ALA A 562 9.72 4.06 -35.88
N ARG A 563 10.90 3.69 -35.42
CA ARG A 563 11.96 3.06 -36.25
C ARG A 563 12.23 1.68 -35.68
N VAL A 564 12.02 0.67 -36.50
CA VAL A 564 12.17 -0.72 -36.09
C VAL A 564 13.05 -1.49 -37.07
N SER A 565 13.81 -2.46 -36.56
CA SER A 565 14.53 -3.43 -37.35
C SER A 565 14.54 -4.79 -36.65
N GLY A 566 14.63 -5.87 -37.43
CA GLY A 566 14.62 -7.23 -36.89
C GLY A 566 14.69 -8.25 -38.02
N TRP A 567 14.30 -9.48 -37.71
CA TRP A 567 14.38 -10.58 -38.67
C TRP A 567 13.02 -11.30 -38.73
N ILE A 568 12.52 -11.58 -39.94
CA ILE A 568 11.35 -12.46 -40.13
C ILE A 568 11.90 -13.88 -40.24
N GLN A 569 11.30 -14.81 -39.45
CA GLN A 569 11.71 -16.24 -39.42
C GLN A 569 13.22 -16.43 -39.27
N ASN A 570 13.89 -15.50 -38.59
CA ASN A 570 15.32 -15.44 -38.38
C ASN A 570 16.15 -15.45 -39.68
N GLN A 571 15.53 -15.22 -40.84
CA GLN A 571 16.13 -15.32 -42.16
C GLN A 571 16.15 -13.98 -42.92
N CYS A 572 15.04 -13.24 -42.95
CA CYS A 572 14.90 -11.99 -43.67
C CYS A 572 15.07 -10.78 -42.75
N TYR A 573 16.14 -10.01 -42.95
CA TYR A 573 16.31 -8.75 -42.23
C TYR A 573 15.32 -7.72 -42.72
N VAL A 574 14.61 -7.08 -41.79
CA VAL A 574 13.63 -6.03 -42.08
C VAL A 574 13.94 -4.76 -41.31
N ARG A 575 13.75 -3.62 -41.98
CA ARG A 575 13.77 -2.29 -41.37
C ARG A 575 12.53 -1.54 -41.81
N ALA A 576 11.84 -0.88 -40.83
CA ALA A 576 10.69 -0.06 -41.16
C ALA A 576 10.65 1.22 -40.31
N THR A 577 10.09 2.27 -40.92
CA THR A 577 9.80 3.55 -40.23
C THR A 577 8.31 3.86 -40.39
N PHE A 578 7.69 4.22 -39.27
CA PHE A 578 6.30 4.58 -39.24
C PHE A 578 6.15 6.02 -38.75
N TRP A 579 5.26 6.78 -39.34
CA TRP A 579 4.85 8.12 -38.94
C TRP A 579 3.38 8.04 -38.54
N LEU A 580 3.11 8.29 -37.26
CA LEU A 580 1.84 8.03 -36.59
C LEU A 580 1.32 9.32 -35.95
N PRO A 581 0.51 10.13 -36.65
CA PRO A 581 -0.22 11.24 -36.03
C PRO A 581 -1.31 10.70 -35.12
N LEU A 582 -0.99 10.41 -33.86
CA LEU A 582 -1.84 9.67 -32.91
C LEU A 582 -3.19 10.33 -32.63
N ARG A 583 -3.39 11.58 -33.03
CA ARG A 583 -4.64 12.35 -32.89
C ARG A 583 -5.39 12.57 -34.19
N ASP A 584 -4.92 12.04 -35.32
CA ASP A 584 -5.67 12.17 -36.56
C ASP A 584 -6.99 11.38 -36.46
N PRO A 585 -8.16 12.04 -36.62
CA PRO A 585 -9.46 11.40 -36.45
C PRO A 585 -9.74 10.32 -37.51
N ARG A 586 -9.08 10.39 -38.67
CA ARG A 586 -9.15 9.38 -39.72
C ARG A 586 -8.22 8.21 -39.46
N GLY A 587 -7.34 8.30 -38.43
CA GLY A 587 -6.30 7.32 -38.12
C GLY A 587 -5.25 7.21 -39.23
N TRP A 588 -5.02 8.31 -39.97
CA TRP A 588 -4.03 8.34 -41.04
C TRP A 588 -2.62 8.09 -40.49
N HIS A 589 -1.85 7.30 -41.22
CA HIS A 589 -0.45 7.01 -40.92
C HIS A 589 0.30 6.54 -42.16
N ARG A 590 1.62 6.68 -42.12
CA ARG A 590 2.52 6.30 -43.21
C ARG A 590 3.55 5.31 -42.70
N MET A 591 3.96 4.39 -43.59
CA MET A 591 5.03 3.42 -43.35
C MET A 591 5.96 3.34 -44.55
N GLU A 592 7.28 3.26 -44.31
CA GLU A 592 8.29 2.88 -45.29
C GLU A 592 9.03 1.66 -44.74
N GLY A 593 9.34 0.72 -45.62
CA GLY A 593 10.01 -0.53 -45.22
C GLY A 593 10.98 -1.06 -46.27
N THR A 594 11.95 -1.80 -45.77
CA THR A 594 12.94 -2.52 -46.61
C THR A 594 13.10 -3.92 -46.04
N PHE A 595 13.06 -4.92 -46.91
CA PHE A 595 13.35 -6.33 -46.63
C PHE A 595 14.60 -6.72 -47.36
N GLY A 596 15.51 -7.42 -46.68
CA GLY A 596 16.76 -7.93 -47.21
C GLY A 596 16.60 -9.22 -47.99
N ALA A 597 17.70 -9.77 -48.42
CA ALA A 597 17.75 -11.05 -49.14
C ALA A 597 17.31 -12.20 -48.21
N ALA A 598 16.47 -13.09 -48.75
CA ALA A 598 16.01 -14.28 -48.02
C ALA A 598 15.27 -15.26 -48.97
N PRO A 599 15.21 -16.55 -48.65
CA PRO A 599 14.38 -17.50 -49.38
C PRO A 599 12.91 -17.24 -49.09
N ILE A 600 12.05 -17.17 -50.12
CA ILE A 600 10.62 -16.94 -49.97
C ILE A 600 9.97 -18.09 -49.21
N ALA A 601 10.48 -19.31 -49.30
CA ALA A 601 10.00 -20.50 -48.57
C ALA A 601 10.00 -20.34 -47.06
N MET A 602 10.70 -19.34 -46.51
CA MET A 602 10.58 -18.95 -45.07
C MET A 602 9.15 -18.64 -44.62
N LEU A 603 8.26 -18.29 -45.57
CA LEU A 603 6.86 -17.99 -45.30
C LEU A 603 5.97 -19.24 -45.25
N ASN A 604 6.44 -20.41 -45.71
CA ASN A 604 5.67 -21.65 -45.76
C ASN A 604 5.02 -22.06 -44.42
N PRO A 605 5.70 -21.94 -43.28
CA PRO A 605 5.09 -22.28 -42.00
C PRO A 605 3.80 -21.53 -41.70
N MET A 606 3.56 -20.37 -42.31
CA MET A 606 2.32 -19.60 -42.20
C MET A 606 1.41 -19.79 -43.44
N THR A 607 1.97 -19.77 -44.66
CA THR A 607 1.18 -19.71 -45.87
C THR A 607 0.57 -21.08 -46.24
N GLU A 608 1.28 -22.18 -46.01
CA GLU A 608 0.77 -23.51 -46.29
C GLU A 608 -0.46 -23.84 -45.42
N PRO A 609 -0.40 -23.74 -44.08
CA PRO A 609 -1.59 -24.01 -43.25
C PRO A 609 -2.74 -23.03 -43.46
N CYS A 610 -2.42 -21.73 -43.59
CA CYS A 610 -3.43 -20.67 -43.58
C CYS A 610 -3.99 -20.31 -44.95
N ARG A 611 -3.26 -20.62 -46.04
CA ARG A 611 -3.62 -20.21 -47.40
C ARG A 611 -3.59 -21.34 -48.43
N LEU A 612 -3.12 -22.51 -48.03
CA LEU A 612 -2.91 -23.66 -48.89
C LEU A 612 -1.95 -23.33 -50.06
N VAL A 613 -1.02 -22.41 -49.85
CA VAL A 613 0.01 -21.98 -50.80
C VAL A 613 1.38 -22.20 -50.20
N GLY A 614 2.19 -22.97 -50.89
CA GLY A 614 3.61 -23.18 -50.58
C GLY A 614 4.51 -22.56 -51.65
N PHE A 615 5.71 -22.24 -51.26
CA PHE A 615 6.79 -21.81 -52.14
C PHE A 615 7.80 -22.95 -52.25
N LYS A 616 7.92 -23.54 -53.47
CA LYS A 616 8.89 -24.59 -53.74
C LYS A 616 10.32 -24.02 -53.85
N SER A 617 10.42 -22.84 -54.48
CA SER A 617 11.66 -22.07 -54.61
C SER A 617 11.34 -20.58 -54.66
N GLY A 618 12.38 -19.76 -54.69
CA GLY A 618 12.31 -18.32 -54.81
C GLY A 618 13.26 -17.61 -53.86
N GLN A 619 13.99 -16.66 -54.38
CA GLN A 619 14.93 -15.82 -53.62
C GLN A 619 14.51 -14.36 -53.69
N ILE A 620 14.16 -13.79 -52.55
CA ILE A 620 14.07 -12.35 -52.41
C ILE A 620 15.47 -11.79 -52.43
N GLN A 621 15.74 -10.83 -53.29
CA GLN A 621 16.98 -10.06 -53.29
C GLN A 621 16.80 -8.80 -52.46
N ARG A 622 15.71 -8.05 -52.66
CA ARG A 622 15.36 -6.85 -51.90
C ARG A 622 13.90 -6.46 -52.16
N VAL A 623 13.21 -6.05 -51.10
CA VAL A 623 11.90 -5.42 -51.23
C VAL A 623 11.93 -4.05 -50.55
N THR A 624 11.49 -3.01 -51.25
CA THR A 624 11.24 -1.69 -50.67
C THR A 624 9.78 -1.32 -50.85
N LEU A 625 9.19 -0.67 -49.88
CA LEU A 625 7.82 -0.24 -49.98
C LEU A 625 7.60 1.12 -49.31
N ARG A 626 6.58 1.81 -49.80
CA ARG A 626 6.01 3.00 -49.21
C ARG A 626 4.49 2.82 -49.23
N MET A 627 3.86 2.96 -48.07
CA MET A 627 2.42 2.86 -47.98
C MET A 627 1.83 3.85 -46.96
N GLN A 628 0.62 4.25 -47.18
CA GLN A 628 -0.17 5.05 -46.29
C GLN A 628 -1.50 4.35 -46.04
N ALA A 629 -2.05 4.58 -44.86
CA ALA A 629 -3.30 3.94 -44.43
C ALA A 629 -4.13 4.84 -43.54
N ASP A 630 -5.41 4.58 -43.54
CA ASP A 630 -6.37 5.24 -42.65
C ASP A 630 -7.39 4.21 -42.10
N ARG A 631 -8.55 4.70 -41.65
CA ARG A 631 -9.65 3.83 -41.17
C ARG A 631 -10.39 3.12 -42.27
N ARG A 632 -10.18 3.47 -43.53
CA ARG A 632 -10.92 2.92 -44.68
C ARG A 632 -10.10 1.96 -45.50
N HIS A 633 -8.83 2.29 -45.75
CA HIS A 633 -7.97 1.54 -46.68
C HIS A 633 -6.47 1.73 -46.41
N ILE A 634 -5.69 0.95 -47.09
CA ILE A 634 -4.25 1.09 -47.23
C ILE A 634 -3.91 1.10 -48.71
N GLU A 635 -3.00 1.99 -49.10
CA GLU A 635 -2.51 2.12 -50.46
C GLU A 635 -1.01 2.43 -50.48
N GLY A 636 -0.36 2.16 -51.64
CA GLY A 636 1.05 2.43 -51.77
C GLY A 636 1.71 1.68 -52.92
N VAL A 637 3.02 1.66 -52.88
CA VAL A 637 3.85 1.03 -53.93
C VAL A 637 4.96 0.20 -53.29
N MET A 638 5.21 -0.97 -53.89
CA MET A 638 6.23 -1.92 -53.51
C MET A 638 7.15 -2.16 -54.72
N GLN A 639 8.45 -2.17 -54.52
CA GLN A 639 9.45 -2.63 -55.43
C GLN A 639 10.04 -3.93 -54.89
N ALA A 640 9.68 -5.05 -55.50
CA ALA A 640 10.16 -6.36 -55.11
C ALA A 640 11.11 -6.93 -56.17
N ARG A 641 12.36 -7.15 -55.79
CA ARG A 641 13.36 -7.85 -56.61
C ARG A 641 13.47 -9.28 -56.09
N TYR A 642 13.20 -10.25 -56.97
CA TYR A 642 13.26 -11.67 -56.64
C TYR A 642 13.55 -12.51 -57.89
N SER A 643 14.02 -13.75 -57.70
CA SER A 643 14.29 -14.74 -58.75
C SER A 643 13.76 -16.12 -58.36
N ASP A 644 13.63 -16.99 -59.35
CA ASP A 644 13.35 -18.43 -59.23
C ASP A 644 12.06 -18.76 -58.43
N LEU A 645 11.04 -17.91 -58.54
CA LEU A 645 9.79 -18.07 -57.81
C LEU A 645 8.94 -19.22 -58.39
N GLN A 646 8.74 -20.26 -57.58
CA GLN A 646 7.84 -21.38 -57.90
C GLN A 646 6.81 -21.56 -56.80
N LEU A 647 5.53 -21.49 -57.12
CA LEU A 647 4.40 -21.68 -56.24
C LEU A 647 3.89 -23.12 -56.28
N SER A 648 3.47 -23.66 -55.14
CA SER A 648 2.70 -24.90 -55.05
C SER A 648 1.37 -24.63 -54.41
N PHE A 649 0.31 -25.20 -54.97
CA PHE A 649 -1.02 -25.13 -54.41
C PHE A 649 -1.36 -26.48 -53.75
N LEU A 650 -1.67 -26.45 -52.46
CA LEU A 650 -1.97 -27.63 -51.69
C LEU A 650 -3.47 -27.94 -51.78
N ALA A 651 -3.76 -29.25 -51.94
CA ALA A 651 -5.14 -29.72 -51.92
C ALA A 651 -5.66 -29.72 -50.45
N GLN A 652 -6.95 -29.48 -50.27
CA GLN A 652 -7.58 -29.66 -49.00
C GLN A 652 -7.92 -31.14 -48.80
N GLU A 653 -7.37 -31.78 -47.77
CA GLU A 653 -7.78 -33.14 -47.38
C GLU A 653 -9.20 -33.09 -46.81
N GLY A 654 -10.16 -33.77 -47.47
CA GLY A 654 -11.54 -33.88 -46.99
C GLY A 654 -12.53 -33.15 -47.92
N GLY A 655 -13.07 -33.93 -48.88
CA GLY A 655 -13.96 -33.46 -49.92
C GLY A 655 -15.25 -32.80 -49.45
N ALA A 656 -15.47 -31.64 -49.91
CA ALA A 656 -16.74 -31.05 -50.31
C ALA A 656 -16.42 -29.89 -51.25
N ASP A 657 -17.15 -29.76 -52.32
CA ASP A 657 -17.07 -28.83 -53.42
C ASP A 657 -17.08 -27.36 -53.03
N HIS A 658 -16.06 -26.90 -52.34
CA HIS A 658 -15.77 -25.47 -52.29
C HIS A 658 -14.75 -25.17 -53.37
N LYS A 659 -15.19 -24.67 -54.51
CA LYS A 659 -14.36 -24.08 -55.54
C LYS A 659 -13.51 -22.99 -54.91
N ASN A 660 -12.35 -23.42 -54.42
CA ASN A 660 -11.37 -22.56 -53.74
C ASN A 660 -11.04 -21.38 -54.67
N LEU A 661 -10.89 -20.20 -54.11
CA LEU A 661 -10.46 -19.00 -54.83
C LEU A 661 -9.23 -19.24 -55.68
N TRP A 662 -8.34 -20.09 -55.17
CA TRP A 662 -7.14 -20.53 -55.86
C TRP A 662 -7.38 -21.52 -56.98
N SER A 663 -8.48 -22.30 -56.96
CA SER A 663 -8.93 -23.06 -58.12
C SER A 663 -9.44 -22.15 -59.22
N LYS A 664 -10.06 -20.99 -58.85
CA LYS A 664 -10.42 -19.93 -59.81
C LYS A 664 -9.18 -19.21 -60.37
N VAL A 665 -8.08 -19.07 -59.61
CA VAL A 665 -6.82 -18.60 -60.10
C VAL A 665 -6.16 -19.66 -61.00
N LYS A 666 -6.27 -20.94 -60.65
CA LYS A 666 -5.80 -22.07 -61.47
C LYS A 666 -6.56 -22.16 -62.77
N SER A 667 -7.91 -21.99 -62.78
CA SER A 667 -8.72 -22.02 -63.99
C SER A 667 -8.63 -20.75 -64.83
N LYS A 668 -8.33 -19.57 -64.27
CA LYS A 668 -7.99 -18.34 -64.98
C LYS A 668 -6.50 -18.11 -65.23
N ALA A 669 -5.60 -18.73 -64.45
CA ALA A 669 -4.16 -18.71 -64.62
C ALA A 669 -3.64 -19.88 -65.46
N VAL A 670 -4.52 -20.70 -66.01
CA VAL A 670 -4.19 -21.73 -67.03
C VAL A 670 -3.69 -21.10 -68.33
N ASN A 671 -3.86 -19.82 -68.52
CA ASN A 671 -2.94 -19.08 -69.37
C ASN A 671 -1.67 -18.81 -68.58
N ALA A 672 -0.76 -19.78 -68.55
CA ALA A 672 0.50 -19.89 -67.78
C ALA A 672 1.49 -18.75 -68.00
N LEU A 673 1.09 -17.62 -68.54
CA LEU A 673 1.88 -16.42 -68.84
C LEU A 673 1.77 -15.30 -67.83
N ALA A 674 0.98 -15.44 -66.77
CA ALA A 674 0.70 -14.32 -65.88
C ALA A 674 1.59 -14.22 -64.62
N ILE A 675 2.04 -15.33 -64.03
CA ILE A 675 2.87 -15.31 -62.85
C ILE A 675 4.34 -15.13 -63.24
N ARG A 676 4.98 -14.09 -62.70
CA ARG A 676 6.40 -13.83 -62.92
C ARG A 676 7.24 -14.67 -61.96
N ASP A 677 8.14 -15.49 -62.51
CA ASP A 677 9.12 -16.27 -61.77
C ASP A 677 10.31 -15.41 -61.30
N GLU A 678 10.51 -14.24 -61.94
CA GLU A 678 11.52 -13.25 -61.57
C GLU A 678 11.04 -11.82 -61.76
N ASN A 679 11.60 -10.85 -61.00
CA ASN A 679 11.33 -9.43 -61.16
C ASN A 679 12.59 -8.58 -60.82
N PRO A 680 13.19 -7.85 -61.76
CA PRO A 680 12.77 -7.74 -63.19
C PRO A 680 13.02 -9.03 -63.94
N ARG A 681 12.25 -9.31 -65.03
CA ARG A 681 12.54 -10.33 -66.01
C ARG A 681 13.82 -9.99 -66.76
N ARG A 682 14.53 -11.01 -67.32
CA ARG A 682 15.68 -10.81 -68.19
C ARG A 682 15.34 -9.80 -69.27
N ARG A 683 16.11 -8.72 -69.40
CA ARG A 683 15.89 -7.60 -70.34
C ARG A 683 14.60 -6.80 -70.12
N GLY A 684 13.93 -6.94 -68.95
CA GLY A 684 12.68 -6.22 -68.62
C GLY A 684 12.86 -5.16 -67.55
N THR A 685 11.91 -4.22 -67.46
CA THR A 685 11.81 -3.24 -66.38
C THR A 685 11.24 -3.87 -65.11
N LEU A 686 11.63 -3.34 -63.96
CA LEU A 686 11.07 -3.74 -62.67
C LEU A 686 9.57 -3.48 -62.64
N LYS A 687 8.76 -4.52 -62.45
CA LYS A 687 7.33 -4.36 -62.25
C LYS A 687 7.07 -3.87 -60.81
N LEU A 688 6.38 -2.75 -60.70
CA LEU A 688 5.90 -2.23 -59.42
C LEU A 688 4.72 -3.05 -58.90
N GLY A 689 4.72 -3.33 -57.61
CA GLY A 689 3.58 -3.90 -56.93
C GLY A 689 2.72 -2.79 -56.33
N TYR A 690 1.51 -2.60 -56.82
CA TYR A 690 0.57 -1.65 -56.24
C TYR A 690 -0.07 -2.25 -55.00
N ILE A 691 0.05 -1.53 -53.88
CA ILE A 691 -0.55 -1.86 -52.59
C ILE A 691 -1.95 -1.27 -52.55
N GLU A 692 -2.94 -2.10 -52.30
CA GLU A 692 -4.33 -1.66 -52.08
C GLU A 692 -5.10 -2.72 -51.29
N SER A 693 -5.76 -2.32 -50.18
CA SER A 693 -6.65 -3.18 -49.44
C SER A 693 -7.64 -2.36 -48.60
N ARG A 694 -8.85 -2.86 -48.48
CA ARG A 694 -9.88 -2.26 -47.59
C ARG A 694 -9.64 -2.70 -46.15
N ARG A 695 -9.97 -1.81 -45.24
CA ARG A 695 -9.84 -2.09 -43.81
C ARG A 695 -11.11 -2.68 -43.25
N ASP A 696 -11.01 -3.81 -42.58
CA ASP A 696 -11.99 -4.27 -41.61
C ASP A 696 -11.68 -3.69 -40.23
N LEU A 697 -12.54 -2.82 -39.69
CA LEU A 697 -12.30 -2.17 -38.38
C LEU A 697 -12.31 -3.13 -37.21
N ARG A 698 -12.83 -4.34 -37.37
CA ARG A 698 -12.82 -5.39 -36.35
C ARG A 698 -11.38 -5.94 -36.14
N LEU A 699 -10.53 -5.78 -37.13
CA LEU A 699 -9.16 -6.24 -37.12
C LEU A 699 -8.17 -5.16 -36.67
N SER A 700 -7.04 -5.59 -36.12
CA SER A 700 -5.98 -4.68 -35.72
C SER A 700 -5.33 -3.97 -36.91
N VAL A 701 -4.64 -2.86 -36.66
CA VAL A 701 -3.82 -2.18 -37.68
C VAL A 701 -2.74 -3.08 -38.26
N PHE A 702 -2.22 -4.03 -37.49
CA PHE A 702 -1.24 -5.01 -38.01
C PHE A 702 -1.81 -5.90 -39.09
N SER A 703 -3.10 -6.26 -39.00
CA SER A 703 -3.79 -7.00 -40.07
C SER A 703 -3.86 -6.18 -41.36
N LEU A 704 -4.15 -4.87 -41.25
CA LEU A 704 -4.18 -3.98 -42.40
C LEU A 704 -2.79 -3.85 -43.07
N TRP A 705 -1.74 -3.70 -42.26
CA TRP A 705 -0.36 -3.65 -42.80
C TRP A 705 0.01 -4.98 -43.50
N ARG A 706 -0.33 -6.12 -42.95
CA ARG A 706 -0.18 -7.44 -43.56
C ARG A 706 -0.95 -7.51 -44.88
N GLN A 707 -2.19 -7.05 -44.94
CA GLN A 707 -3.00 -7.02 -46.15
C GLN A 707 -2.33 -6.17 -47.23
N GLY A 708 -1.82 -4.99 -46.87
CA GLY A 708 -1.05 -4.14 -47.80
C GLY A 708 0.20 -4.83 -48.34
N LEU A 709 0.99 -5.48 -47.48
CA LEU A 709 2.17 -6.24 -47.90
C LEU A 709 1.80 -7.37 -48.88
N VAL A 710 0.75 -8.14 -48.56
CA VAL A 710 0.28 -9.25 -49.39
C VAL A 710 -0.23 -8.75 -50.75
N SER A 711 -1.06 -7.69 -50.80
CA SER A 711 -1.60 -7.15 -52.04
C SER A 711 -0.48 -6.64 -52.98
N GLY A 712 0.52 -5.90 -52.43
CA GLY A 712 1.67 -5.42 -53.16
C GLY A 712 2.53 -6.54 -53.72
N MET A 713 2.79 -7.59 -52.91
CA MET A 713 3.57 -8.75 -53.36
C MET A 713 2.85 -9.52 -54.50
N LEU A 714 1.56 -9.83 -54.30
CA LEU A 714 0.73 -10.51 -55.29
C LEU A 714 0.65 -9.72 -56.61
N ASN A 715 0.55 -8.39 -56.53
CA ASN A 715 0.55 -7.56 -57.74
C ASN A 715 1.95 -7.54 -58.41
N SER A 716 3.06 -7.56 -57.65
CA SER A 716 4.41 -7.59 -58.19
C SER A 716 4.70 -8.89 -58.97
N ILE A 717 4.12 -10.03 -58.55
CA ILE A 717 4.27 -11.32 -59.25
C ILE A 717 3.33 -11.48 -60.44
N GLY A 718 2.53 -10.47 -60.80
CA GLY A 718 1.73 -10.48 -61.99
C GLY A 718 0.22 -10.58 -61.79
N ILE A 719 -0.24 -10.81 -60.54
CA ILE A 719 -1.68 -10.88 -60.26
C ILE A 719 -2.32 -9.49 -60.43
N PRO A 720 -3.45 -9.37 -61.19
CA PRO A 720 -4.12 -8.09 -61.37
C PRO A 720 -4.50 -7.43 -60.07
N LYS A 721 -4.42 -6.07 -59.99
CA LYS A 721 -4.55 -5.28 -58.79
C LYS A 721 -5.84 -5.61 -57.98
N LYS A 722 -7.02 -5.66 -58.63
CA LYS A 722 -8.31 -6.01 -58.01
C LYS A 722 -8.32 -7.43 -57.39
N MET A 723 -7.70 -8.39 -58.06
CA MET A 723 -7.57 -9.76 -57.55
C MET A 723 -6.58 -9.82 -56.37
N ALA A 724 -5.46 -9.14 -56.47
CA ALA A 724 -4.48 -9.05 -55.40
C ALA A 724 -5.07 -8.44 -54.12
N GLN A 725 -5.90 -7.38 -54.28
CA GLN A 725 -6.69 -6.77 -53.20
C GLN A 725 -7.64 -7.81 -52.59
N SER A 726 -8.52 -8.42 -53.39
CA SER A 726 -9.47 -9.41 -52.89
C SER A 726 -8.82 -10.58 -52.15
N PHE A 727 -7.67 -11.06 -52.60
CA PHE A 727 -6.92 -12.13 -51.96
C PHE A 727 -6.31 -11.66 -50.63
N SER A 728 -5.85 -10.42 -50.55
CA SER A 728 -5.25 -9.87 -49.30
C SER A 728 -6.27 -9.65 -48.20
N GLU A 729 -7.51 -9.31 -48.55
CA GLU A 729 -8.65 -9.02 -47.67
C GLU A 729 -9.28 -10.28 -47.03
N LYS A 730 -9.14 -11.44 -47.69
CA LYS A 730 -9.62 -12.70 -47.09
C LYS A 730 -8.75 -13.15 -45.96
N GLN A 731 -9.34 -13.61 -44.90
CA GLN A 731 -8.69 -14.19 -43.73
C GLN A 731 -8.36 -15.65 -43.94
#